data_e384230ced43ed17b6c2f25ede1b791a
#
_entry.id   e384230ced43ed17b6c2f25ede1b791a
#
_cell.length_a   1.000
_cell.length_b   1.000
_cell.length_c   1.000
_cell.angle_alpha   90.00
_cell.angle_beta   90.00
_cell.angle_gamma   90.00
#
_symmetry.space_group_name_H-M   'P 1'
#
loop_
_entity.id
_entity.type
_entity.pdbx_description
1 polymer ?
#
loop_
_entity_poly.entity_id
_entity_poly.type
_entity_poly.pdbx_seq_one_letter_code
_entity_poly.pdbx_strand_id
1 'polypeptide(L)'
;MIVARTALRSVLRRPRQALLVGVAITAATAFAAVALLVAANARVALVAFGMVTPPAADVVVVPRGDVAPGAALEVAERVRALPGVVDVAVEHLGDVEVEAGGVTTTWKLTSDPGGGPLSALRDAPDVGPLEPGGIVLGRRTAERVGVAVGDTVVAGGHELVVAGVGPVREFGQDVGLVHPSDAVTIGGMPPVQMFVVGDVDLAAVRAVAGDAAVTSGPEQRDREARSVGDTLAGVLGGLSVFVALAVVSAVVIVSSTFRIVLARRAAELALLRCVGATRRQVHRSVLAEAACVGLLGGLVGTGAGLGVAAGLVAAARAADLVSAPFVAAPGGLVACVALSVVATVAAALPSARAAGRTAPVVALGAARSSDARPVRVGARLVTAGALTLTAVATGAVAIPVARTDQLTGLALAALSGTLVFAVLVAVGPFLVRWAARAVRPLAARSAALRLAVSNAHRSSRRTAAMTTVLTLGVGLAAALLVAVAGVTADARESVVRTFGADALIPVDVVADPDALVAALAAHPAVDARVVGTDILLDPAPGTDPAALRDAVLDTVPAGTSVYWAGDVLAGIEQTVAVGQLVGAAMIGVTLVVAMVGVVVTLALSVAERRQEIALLRALGVSRAGARRSVAAEAGLASAVGATLGVVLGGAYGVLALRVLDMPAGQPPLVRLALLGAGVVGAAVLAAAVPMRSAGRVEPAIGLAAR
;
A
#
# COMPACT_ATOMS: atom_id res chain seq x y z
N MET A 1 -34.50 -20.72 -14.27
CA MET A 1 -34.35 -19.87 -15.47
C MET A 1 -35.30 -18.66 -15.49
N ILE A 2 -36.58 -18.77 -15.13
CA ILE A 2 -37.56 -17.67 -15.17
C ILE A 2 -37.17 -16.53 -14.20
N VAL A 3 -36.73 -16.83 -12.97
CA VAL A 3 -36.32 -15.83 -11.95
C VAL A 3 -35.09 -15.03 -12.41
N ALA A 4 -34.12 -15.66 -13.06
CA ALA A 4 -32.93 -14.97 -13.57
C ALA A 4 -33.27 -14.05 -14.76
N ARG A 5 -34.15 -14.49 -15.67
CA ARG A 5 -34.64 -13.66 -16.79
C ARG A 5 -35.48 -12.47 -16.33
N THR A 6 -36.29 -12.65 -15.30
CA THR A 6 -37.07 -11.54 -14.72
C THR A 6 -36.18 -10.57 -13.96
N ALA A 7 -35.15 -11.04 -13.23
CA ALA A 7 -34.16 -10.20 -12.57
C ALA A 7 -33.35 -9.35 -13.58
N LEU A 8 -32.87 -9.96 -14.68
CA LEU A 8 -32.14 -9.24 -15.72
C LEU A 8 -33.04 -8.19 -16.43
N ARG A 9 -34.30 -8.54 -16.72
CA ARG A 9 -35.28 -7.60 -17.29
C ARG A 9 -35.62 -6.45 -16.34
N SER A 10 -35.65 -6.67 -15.03
CA SER A 10 -35.89 -5.61 -14.03
C SER A 10 -34.75 -4.60 -13.97
N VAL A 11 -33.50 -5.07 -14.09
CA VAL A 11 -32.28 -4.24 -14.17
C VAL A 11 -32.30 -3.37 -15.44
N LEU A 12 -32.66 -3.98 -16.59
CA LEU A 12 -32.72 -3.28 -17.87
C LEU A 12 -33.87 -2.27 -17.98
N ARG A 13 -34.99 -2.50 -17.29
CA ARG A 13 -36.15 -1.58 -17.32
C ARG A 13 -35.94 -0.30 -16.47
N ARG A 14 -34.96 -0.27 -15.54
CA ARG A 14 -34.65 0.91 -14.68
C ARG A 14 -33.16 1.22 -14.65
N PRO A 15 -32.57 1.60 -15.81
CA PRO A 15 -31.13 1.70 -15.96
C PRO A 15 -30.49 2.70 -14.97
N ARG A 16 -31.15 3.82 -14.66
CA ARG A 16 -30.59 4.86 -13.77
C ARG A 16 -30.40 4.40 -12.32
N GLN A 17 -31.30 3.57 -11.77
CA GLN A 17 -31.17 3.08 -10.40
C GLN A 17 -30.17 1.91 -10.31
N ALA A 18 -30.26 0.98 -11.28
CA ALA A 18 -29.33 -0.13 -11.39
C ALA A 18 -27.89 0.38 -11.61
N LEU A 19 -27.72 1.44 -12.40
CA LEU A 19 -26.44 2.08 -12.66
C LEU A 19 -25.81 2.68 -11.41
N LEU A 20 -26.58 3.40 -10.56
CA LEU A 20 -26.05 3.97 -9.32
C LEU A 20 -25.57 2.89 -8.34
N VAL A 21 -26.34 1.80 -8.19
CA VAL A 21 -25.93 0.67 -7.35
C VAL A 21 -24.77 -0.07 -7.97
N GLY A 22 -24.83 -0.31 -9.29
CA GLY A 22 -23.75 -0.94 -10.05
C GLY A 22 -22.44 -0.19 -9.90
N VAL A 23 -22.43 1.13 -10.06
CA VAL A 23 -21.25 1.99 -9.87
C VAL A 23 -20.68 1.88 -8.45
N ALA A 24 -21.52 1.88 -7.42
CA ALA A 24 -21.04 1.72 -6.05
C ALA A 24 -20.40 0.34 -5.80
N ILE A 25 -21.02 -0.73 -6.32
CA ILE A 25 -20.49 -2.09 -6.21
C ILE A 25 -19.20 -2.23 -7.01
N THR A 26 -19.18 -1.73 -8.25
CA THR A 26 -17.99 -1.71 -9.11
C THR A 26 -16.83 -0.99 -8.44
N ALA A 27 -17.07 0.21 -7.90
CA ALA A 27 -16.02 0.98 -7.21
C ALA A 27 -15.51 0.25 -5.96
N ALA A 28 -16.41 -0.30 -5.14
CA ALA A 28 -16.04 -1.04 -3.94
C ALA A 28 -15.24 -2.31 -4.27
N THR A 29 -15.64 -3.03 -5.32
CA THR A 29 -14.93 -4.25 -5.76
C THR A 29 -13.60 -3.91 -6.44
N ALA A 30 -13.54 -2.82 -7.23
CA ALA A 30 -12.30 -2.34 -7.81
C ALA A 30 -11.29 -1.98 -6.73
N PHE A 31 -11.73 -1.32 -5.66
CA PHE A 31 -10.88 -1.01 -4.51
C PHE A 31 -10.30 -2.27 -3.84
N ALA A 32 -11.15 -3.25 -3.55
CA ALA A 32 -10.70 -4.51 -2.96
C ALA A 32 -9.71 -5.24 -3.89
N ALA A 33 -9.96 -5.23 -5.21
CA ALA A 33 -9.08 -5.84 -6.20
C ALA A 33 -7.74 -5.11 -6.31
N VAL A 34 -7.74 -3.76 -6.35
CA VAL A 34 -6.49 -2.97 -6.34
C VAL A 34 -5.70 -3.23 -5.07
N ALA A 35 -6.35 -3.17 -3.90
CA ALA A 35 -5.66 -3.40 -2.62
C ALA A 35 -5.02 -4.80 -2.59
N LEU A 36 -5.73 -5.83 -3.04
CA LEU A 36 -5.22 -7.20 -3.09
C LEU A 36 -4.08 -7.36 -4.10
N LEU A 37 -4.23 -6.80 -5.31
CA LEU A 37 -3.20 -6.90 -6.36
C LEU A 37 -1.95 -6.10 -6.02
N VAL A 38 -2.10 -4.89 -5.46
CA VAL A 38 -0.97 -4.10 -5.00
C VAL A 38 -0.23 -4.83 -3.87
N ALA A 39 -0.96 -5.42 -2.92
CA ALA A 39 -0.36 -6.22 -1.86
C ALA A 39 0.37 -7.46 -2.40
N ALA A 40 -0.22 -8.17 -3.36
CA ALA A 40 0.39 -9.34 -3.98
C ALA A 40 1.67 -8.97 -4.76
N ASN A 41 1.63 -7.89 -5.54
CA ASN A 41 2.79 -7.42 -6.30
C ASN A 41 3.87 -6.82 -5.40
N ALA A 42 3.51 -6.08 -4.34
CA ALA A 42 4.45 -5.61 -3.34
C ALA A 42 5.16 -6.78 -2.64
N ARG A 43 4.41 -7.84 -2.29
CA ARG A 43 5.02 -9.06 -1.73
C ARG A 43 6.02 -9.69 -2.69
N VAL A 44 5.66 -9.83 -3.98
CA VAL A 44 6.56 -10.39 -5.00
C VAL A 44 7.80 -9.53 -5.16
N ALA A 45 7.64 -8.20 -5.21
CA ALA A 45 8.76 -7.28 -5.32
C ALA A 45 9.69 -7.34 -4.09
N LEU A 46 9.12 -7.36 -2.88
CA LEU A 46 9.90 -7.45 -1.63
C LEU A 46 10.63 -8.79 -1.50
N VAL A 47 9.96 -9.90 -1.86
CA VAL A 47 10.60 -11.23 -1.84
C VAL A 47 11.69 -11.31 -2.92
N ALA A 48 11.42 -10.83 -4.14
CA ALA A 48 12.41 -10.80 -5.22
C ALA A 48 13.62 -9.93 -4.87
N PHE A 49 13.40 -8.85 -4.10
CA PHE A 49 14.48 -8.00 -3.60
C PHE A 49 15.43 -8.73 -2.63
N GLY A 50 14.91 -9.61 -1.79
CA GLY A 50 15.72 -10.38 -0.82
C GLY A 50 16.17 -11.76 -1.31
N MET A 51 15.78 -12.19 -2.51
CA MET A 51 16.24 -13.45 -3.10
C MET A 51 17.48 -13.22 -3.94
N VAL A 52 18.55 -13.93 -3.59
CA VAL A 52 19.83 -13.88 -4.29
C VAL A 52 19.99 -15.08 -5.23
N THR A 53 19.47 -16.26 -4.85
CA THR A 53 19.58 -17.49 -5.65
C THR A 53 18.71 -17.42 -6.92
N PRO A 54 19.31 -17.46 -8.14
CA PRO A 54 18.57 -17.40 -9.39
C PRO A 54 17.67 -18.62 -9.61
N PRO A 55 16.54 -18.49 -10.35
CA PRO A 55 15.66 -19.60 -10.67
C PRO A 55 16.38 -20.75 -11.42
N ALA A 56 17.38 -20.44 -12.23
CA ALA A 56 18.14 -21.40 -13.03
C ALA A 56 19.15 -22.20 -12.22
N ALA A 57 19.52 -21.79 -11.02
CA ALA A 57 20.48 -22.52 -10.21
C ALA A 57 19.88 -23.80 -9.65
N ASP A 58 20.46 -24.95 -9.99
CA ASP A 58 20.08 -26.25 -9.48
C ASP A 58 20.84 -26.60 -8.18
N VAL A 59 22.07 -26.11 -8.04
CA VAL A 59 22.89 -26.27 -6.84
C VAL A 59 23.51 -24.92 -6.45
N VAL A 60 23.58 -24.69 -5.14
CA VAL A 60 24.23 -23.52 -4.55
C VAL A 60 25.31 -23.99 -3.58
N VAL A 61 26.51 -23.41 -3.75
CA VAL A 61 27.67 -23.67 -2.89
C VAL A 61 27.99 -22.37 -2.17
N VAL A 62 27.93 -22.40 -0.85
CA VAL A 62 28.26 -21.24 0.01
C VAL A 62 29.59 -21.54 0.70
N PRO A 63 30.65 -20.74 0.46
CA PRO A 63 31.92 -20.88 1.14
C PRO A 63 31.76 -20.77 2.66
N ARG A 64 32.60 -21.45 3.43
CA ARG A 64 32.69 -21.31 4.88
C ARG A 64 34.02 -20.72 5.27
N GLY A 65 34.00 -19.72 6.13
CA GLY A 65 35.19 -19.00 6.56
C GLY A 65 35.72 -18.05 5.49
N ASP A 66 36.91 -17.52 5.72
CA ASP A 66 37.57 -16.59 4.82
C ASP A 66 38.25 -17.35 3.68
N VAL A 67 37.59 -17.36 2.52
CA VAL A 67 38.07 -18.05 1.31
C VAL A 67 38.64 -17.00 0.35
N ALA A 68 39.93 -17.20 -0.03
CA ALA A 68 40.54 -16.32 -1.01
C ALA A 68 39.77 -16.31 -2.34
N PRO A 69 39.53 -15.14 -2.95
CA PRO A 69 38.74 -15.01 -4.18
C PRO A 69 39.15 -15.95 -5.30
N GLY A 70 40.45 -16.13 -5.52
CA GLY A 70 41.00 -17.05 -6.55
C GLY A 70 40.72 -18.53 -6.28
N ALA A 71 40.68 -18.96 -5.01
CA ALA A 71 40.39 -20.33 -4.66
C ALA A 71 38.93 -20.74 -5.01
N ALA A 72 38.02 -19.82 -4.93
CA ALA A 72 36.62 -20.07 -5.34
C ALA A 72 36.51 -20.28 -6.86
N LEU A 73 37.25 -19.56 -7.67
CA LEU A 73 37.32 -19.77 -9.13
C LEU A 73 37.92 -21.13 -9.49
N GLU A 74 38.98 -21.57 -8.77
CA GLU A 74 39.53 -22.91 -8.96
C GLU A 74 38.53 -24.03 -8.62
N VAL A 75 37.73 -23.84 -7.57
CA VAL A 75 36.63 -24.77 -7.23
C VAL A 75 35.59 -24.76 -8.32
N ALA A 76 35.24 -23.60 -8.86
CA ALA A 76 34.26 -23.47 -9.95
C ALA A 76 34.69 -24.21 -11.20
N GLU A 77 35.98 -24.13 -11.58
CA GLU A 77 36.51 -24.89 -12.71
C GLU A 77 36.45 -26.40 -12.50
N ARG A 78 36.75 -26.87 -11.29
CA ARG A 78 36.58 -28.30 -10.95
C ARG A 78 35.14 -28.77 -10.95
N VAL A 79 34.21 -27.90 -10.49
CA VAL A 79 32.77 -28.19 -10.54
C VAL A 79 32.29 -28.19 -11.99
N ARG A 80 32.77 -27.25 -12.83
CA ARG A 80 32.42 -27.19 -14.26
C ARG A 80 32.81 -28.44 -15.02
N ALA A 81 33.88 -29.13 -14.57
CA ALA A 81 34.33 -30.39 -15.17
C ALA A 81 33.50 -31.61 -14.77
N LEU A 82 32.55 -31.47 -13.85
CA LEU A 82 31.66 -32.59 -13.44
C LEU A 82 30.65 -32.92 -14.54
N PRO A 83 30.31 -34.21 -14.70
CA PRO A 83 29.26 -34.62 -15.66
C PRO A 83 27.91 -33.99 -15.33
N GLY A 84 27.22 -33.47 -16.33
CA GLY A 84 25.88 -32.90 -16.18
C GLY A 84 25.86 -31.42 -15.84
N VAL A 85 27.00 -30.79 -15.56
CA VAL A 85 27.09 -29.34 -15.36
C VAL A 85 26.95 -28.63 -16.71
N VAL A 86 26.06 -27.65 -16.76
CA VAL A 86 25.81 -26.80 -17.94
C VAL A 86 26.48 -25.44 -17.77
N ASP A 87 26.42 -24.86 -16.56
CA ASP A 87 26.95 -23.55 -16.27
C ASP A 87 27.33 -23.41 -14.80
N VAL A 88 28.37 -22.60 -14.51
CA VAL A 88 28.82 -22.29 -13.15
C VAL A 88 29.22 -20.83 -13.09
N ALA A 89 28.68 -20.10 -12.13
CA ALA A 89 29.08 -18.74 -11.83
C ALA A 89 29.43 -18.60 -10.35
N VAL A 90 30.53 -17.90 -10.07
CA VAL A 90 30.92 -17.50 -8.70
C VAL A 90 30.51 -16.04 -8.52
N GLU A 91 29.72 -15.78 -7.50
CA GLU A 91 29.36 -14.43 -7.11
C GLU A 91 30.40 -13.91 -6.13
N HIS A 92 31.17 -12.91 -6.57
CA HIS A 92 32.01 -12.08 -5.72
C HIS A 92 31.26 -10.78 -5.44
N LEU A 93 31.27 -10.32 -4.22
CA LEU A 93 30.61 -9.09 -3.81
C LEU A 93 31.50 -8.38 -2.80
N GLY A 94 31.71 -7.10 -3.00
CA GLY A 94 32.50 -6.30 -2.08
C GLY A 94 32.29 -4.81 -2.27
N ASP A 95 32.69 -4.08 -1.26
CA ASP A 95 32.75 -2.62 -1.27
C ASP A 95 34.14 -2.20 -1.70
N VAL A 96 34.24 -1.57 -2.87
CA VAL A 96 35.50 -1.21 -3.52
C VAL A 96 35.54 0.30 -3.73
N GLU A 97 36.71 0.88 -3.47
CA GLU A 97 36.95 2.28 -3.77
C GLU A 97 37.09 2.46 -5.29
N VAL A 98 36.29 3.35 -5.85
CA VAL A 98 36.29 3.63 -7.30
C VAL A 98 36.45 5.12 -7.54
N GLU A 99 37.44 5.48 -8.35
CA GLU A 99 37.64 6.82 -8.88
C GLU A 99 36.95 6.92 -10.25
N ALA A 100 35.99 7.82 -10.38
CA ALA A 100 35.21 8.02 -11.59
C ALA A 100 34.78 9.49 -11.71
N GLY A 101 34.97 10.09 -12.90
CA GLY A 101 34.58 11.48 -13.12
C GLY A 101 35.32 12.50 -12.22
N GLY A 102 36.49 12.15 -11.71
CA GLY A 102 37.26 12.99 -10.77
C GLY A 102 36.75 12.94 -9.32
N VAL A 103 35.90 11.98 -8.99
CA VAL A 103 35.37 11.75 -7.63
C VAL A 103 35.70 10.32 -7.22
N THR A 104 36.25 10.16 -6.02
CA THR A 104 36.49 8.84 -5.42
C THR A 104 35.37 8.51 -4.44
N THR A 105 34.73 7.37 -4.63
CA THR A 105 33.61 6.90 -3.77
C THR A 105 33.65 5.38 -3.63
N THR A 106 33.09 4.86 -2.56
CA THR A 106 32.97 3.42 -2.35
C THR A 106 31.77 2.89 -3.14
N TRP A 107 32.02 1.95 -4.05
CA TRP A 107 31.00 1.28 -4.83
C TRP A 107 30.83 -0.16 -4.40
N LYS A 108 29.62 -0.64 -4.49
CA LYS A 108 29.36 -2.06 -4.34
C LYS A 108 29.56 -2.75 -5.70
N LEU A 109 30.65 -3.49 -5.82
CA LEU A 109 30.94 -4.25 -7.03
C LEU A 109 30.52 -5.70 -6.86
N THR A 110 29.94 -6.27 -7.91
CA THR A 110 29.60 -7.68 -7.99
C THR A 110 30.16 -8.28 -9.28
N SER A 111 30.49 -9.58 -9.26
CA SER A 111 30.98 -10.26 -10.45
C SER A 111 29.86 -10.56 -11.44
N ASP A 112 30.17 -10.42 -12.73
CA ASP A 112 29.27 -10.78 -13.82
C ASP A 112 29.02 -12.30 -13.86
N PRO A 113 27.77 -12.77 -13.85
CA PRO A 113 27.45 -14.18 -13.96
C PRO A 113 27.70 -14.79 -15.34
N GLY A 114 28.08 -13.97 -16.34
CA GLY A 114 28.31 -14.42 -17.71
C GLY A 114 27.06 -14.48 -18.59
N GLY A 115 27.18 -15.12 -19.74
CA GLY A 115 26.15 -15.17 -20.79
C GLY A 115 25.26 -16.41 -20.82
N GLY A 116 25.37 -17.33 -19.85
CA GLY A 116 24.62 -18.59 -19.79
C GLY A 116 23.22 -18.47 -19.17
N PRO A 117 22.65 -19.58 -18.69
CA PRO A 117 21.37 -19.62 -17.96
C PRO A 117 21.35 -18.75 -16.71
N LEU A 118 22.53 -18.45 -16.13
CA LEU A 118 22.71 -17.57 -14.99
C LEU A 118 22.72 -16.08 -15.35
N SER A 119 22.72 -15.73 -16.64
CA SER A 119 22.64 -14.34 -17.11
C SER A 119 21.38 -13.60 -16.61
N ALA A 120 20.35 -14.31 -16.13
CA ALA A 120 19.20 -13.72 -15.47
C ALA A 120 19.55 -12.99 -14.15
N LEU A 121 20.72 -13.25 -13.54
CA LEU A 121 21.28 -12.46 -12.44
C LEU A 121 21.77 -11.08 -12.91
N ARG A 122 22.01 -10.95 -14.20
CA ARG A 122 22.44 -9.73 -14.83
C ARG A 122 21.20 -8.87 -15.10
N ASP A 123 21.02 -7.83 -14.36
CA ASP A 123 19.94 -6.85 -14.57
C ASP A 123 20.19 -5.93 -15.79
N ALA A 124 21.22 -6.22 -16.62
CA ALA A 124 21.60 -5.47 -17.82
C ALA A 124 21.53 -6.36 -19.08
N PRO A 125 20.33 -6.74 -19.55
CA PRO A 125 20.18 -7.69 -20.66
C PRO A 125 20.74 -7.16 -22.00
N ASP A 126 20.91 -5.86 -22.15
CA ASP A 126 21.37 -5.21 -23.38
C ASP A 126 22.90 -5.18 -23.52
N VAL A 127 23.62 -5.57 -22.47
CA VAL A 127 25.09 -5.67 -22.46
C VAL A 127 25.48 -7.13 -22.56
N GLY A 128 26.32 -7.50 -23.53
CA GLY A 128 26.87 -8.87 -23.65
C GLY A 128 27.72 -9.27 -22.43
N PRO A 129 28.19 -10.55 -22.35
CA PRO A 129 29.09 -10.97 -21.29
C PRO A 129 30.28 -10.04 -21.21
N LEU A 130 30.67 -9.67 -19.98
CA LEU A 130 31.84 -8.80 -19.79
C LEU A 130 33.13 -9.50 -20.18
N GLU A 131 34.00 -8.76 -20.83
CA GLU A 131 35.41 -9.14 -21.00
C GLU A 131 36.24 -8.63 -19.81
N PRO A 132 37.37 -9.26 -19.48
CA PRO A 132 38.30 -8.74 -18.48
C PRO A 132 38.70 -7.28 -18.76
N GLY A 133 38.73 -6.46 -17.72
CA GLY A 133 38.95 -5.01 -17.83
C GLY A 133 37.71 -4.18 -18.15
N GLY A 134 36.53 -4.81 -18.22
CA GLY A 134 35.25 -4.13 -18.45
C GLY A 134 34.41 -3.99 -17.17
N ILE A 135 33.66 -2.89 -17.07
CA ILE A 135 32.67 -2.66 -16.00
C ILE A 135 31.35 -2.23 -16.60
N VAL A 136 30.24 -2.76 -16.06
CA VAL A 136 28.88 -2.24 -16.33
C VAL A 136 28.41 -1.45 -15.12
N LEU A 137 27.98 -0.23 -15.35
CA LEU A 137 27.52 0.67 -14.29
C LEU A 137 25.99 0.67 -14.18
N GLY A 138 25.50 0.87 -12.96
CA GLY A 138 24.12 1.28 -12.73
C GLY A 138 23.85 2.64 -13.40
N ARG A 139 22.64 2.82 -13.94
CA ARG A 139 22.29 4.06 -14.64
C ARG A 139 22.44 5.30 -13.74
N ARG A 140 21.97 5.23 -12.50
CA ARG A 140 22.08 6.33 -11.54
C ARG A 140 23.51 6.60 -11.12
N THR A 141 24.32 5.54 -10.96
CA THR A 141 25.74 5.65 -10.71
C THR A 141 26.42 6.42 -11.84
N ALA A 142 26.21 6.00 -13.10
CA ALA A 142 26.77 6.67 -14.28
C ALA A 142 26.33 8.14 -14.40
N GLU A 143 25.05 8.44 -14.20
CA GLU A 143 24.50 9.80 -14.22
C GLU A 143 25.09 10.68 -13.10
N ARG A 144 25.27 10.13 -11.90
CA ARG A 144 25.79 10.85 -10.73
C ARG A 144 27.26 11.22 -10.86
N VAL A 145 28.08 10.29 -11.35
CA VAL A 145 29.52 10.53 -11.52
C VAL A 145 29.87 11.13 -12.88
N GLY A 146 28.89 11.24 -13.78
CA GLY A 146 29.07 11.89 -15.08
C GLY A 146 29.91 11.10 -16.07
N VAL A 147 29.94 9.75 -16.00
CA VAL A 147 30.67 8.86 -16.91
C VAL A 147 29.76 8.18 -17.91
N ALA A 148 30.26 7.92 -19.12
CA ALA A 148 29.54 7.29 -20.22
C ALA A 148 30.25 6.01 -20.68
N VAL A 149 29.56 5.23 -21.54
CA VAL A 149 30.17 4.04 -22.17
C VAL A 149 31.43 4.43 -22.95
N GLY A 150 32.52 3.74 -22.69
CA GLY A 150 33.83 3.99 -23.26
C GLY A 150 34.76 4.81 -22.35
N ASP A 151 34.25 5.44 -21.30
CA ASP A 151 35.09 6.12 -20.32
C ASP A 151 35.81 5.10 -19.42
N THR A 152 36.89 5.55 -18.75
CA THR A 152 37.67 4.74 -17.83
C THR A 152 37.38 5.13 -16.40
N VAL A 153 37.23 4.13 -15.54
CA VAL A 153 37.13 4.26 -14.08
C VAL A 153 38.24 3.45 -13.42
N VAL A 154 38.72 3.86 -12.26
CA VAL A 154 39.75 3.14 -11.52
C VAL A 154 39.09 2.50 -10.29
N ALA A 155 39.09 1.17 -10.22
CA ALA A 155 38.54 0.40 -9.12
C ALA A 155 39.64 -0.36 -8.39
N GLY A 156 39.82 -0.11 -7.09
CA GLY A 156 40.90 -0.74 -6.32
C GLY A 156 42.29 -0.60 -6.95
N GLY A 157 42.55 0.54 -7.59
CA GLY A 157 43.81 0.80 -8.30
C GLY A 157 43.95 0.18 -9.70
N HIS A 158 42.88 -0.46 -10.23
CA HIS A 158 42.85 -1.07 -11.57
C HIS A 158 41.96 -0.27 -12.52
N GLU A 159 42.46 0.03 -13.72
CA GLU A 159 41.68 0.71 -14.75
C GLU A 159 40.69 -0.24 -15.39
N LEU A 160 39.43 0.16 -15.42
CA LEU A 160 38.30 -0.55 -16.05
C LEU A 160 37.62 0.35 -17.07
N VAL A 161 37.25 -0.19 -18.22
CA VAL A 161 36.51 0.55 -19.26
C VAL A 161 35.02 0.33 -19.05
N VAL A 162 34.21 1.39 -19.06
CA VAL A 162 32.75 1.31 -18.97
C VAL A 162 32.22 0.65 -20.23
N ALA A 163 31.94 -0.65 -20.16
CA ALA A 163 31.42 -1.47 -21.26
C ALA A 163 29.92 -1.25 -21.48
N GLY A 164 29.21 -0.77 -20.47
CA GLY A 164 27.78 -0.51 -20.58
C GLY A 164 27.21 0.23 -19.36
N VAL A 165 26.00 0.77 -19.56
CA VAL A 165 25.21 1.39 -18.50
C VAL A 165 23.83 0.75 -18.54
N GLY A 166 23.40 0.13 -17.43
CA GLY A 166 22.17 -0.64 -17.39
C GLY A 166 21.48 -0.61 -16.02
N PRO A 167 20.35 -1.28 -15.89
CA PRO A 167 19.66 -1.44 -14.62
C PRO A 167 20.37 -2.47 -13.74
N VAL A 168 21.50 -2.11 -13.16
CA VAL A 168 22.14 -2.90 -12.09
C VAL A 168 21.36 -2.64 -10.80
N ARG A 169 21.20 -3.66 -9.93
CA ARG A 169 20.49 -3.51 -8.65
C ARG A 169 21.17 -2.47 -7.77
N GLU A 170 20.64 -1.27 -7.79
CA GLU A 170 21.10 -0.16 -6.96
C GLU A 170 20.31 -0.15 -5.65
N PHE A 171 21.01 -0.36 -4.52
CA PHE A 171 20.45 -0.28 -3.18
C PHE A 171 20.73 1.08 -2.51
N GLY A 172 20.74 2.15 -3.31
CA GLY A 172 21.11 3.49 -2.86
C GLY A 172 22.62 3.69 -2.74
N GLN A 173 23.41 2.68 -3.05
CA GLN A 173 24.86 2.74 -3.20
C GLN A 173 25.19 2.74 -4.69
N ASP A 174 26.39 3.22 -5.02
CA ASP A 174 26.93 3.07 -6.35
C ASP A 174 27.26 1.62 -6.61
N VAL A 175 26.91 1.13 -7.78
CA VAL A 175 27.02 -0.28 -8.11
C VAL A 175 27.63 -0.48 -9.48
N GLY A 176 28.42 -1.55 -9.60
CA GLY A 176 28.98 -1.99 -10.87
C GLY A 176 29.10 -3.50 -10.95
N LEU A 177 29.03 -4.02 -12.20
CA LEU A 177 29.34 -5.40 -12.53
C LEU A 177 30.74 -5.45 -13.14
N VAL A 178 31.60 -6.33 -12.63
CA VAL A 178 32.96 -6.54 -13.13
C VAL A 178 33.12 -7.99 -13.57
N HIS A 179 34.09 -8.26 -14.45
CA HIS A 179 34.40 -9.63 -14.82
C HIS A 179 34.94 -10.42 -13.60
N PRO A 180 34.60 -11.73 -13.42
CA PRO A 180 35.03 -12.52 -12.27
C PRO A 180 36.55 -12.53 -12.02
N SER A 181 37.37 -12.47 -13.08
CA SER A 181 38.84 -12.36 -12.93
C SER A 181 39.25 -11.01 -12.33
N ASP A 182 38.56 -9.94 -12.69
CA ASP A 182 38.88 -8.60 -12.20
C ASP A 182 38.43 -8.47 -10.73
N ALA A 183 37.34 -9.15 -10.32
CA ALA A 183 36.94 -9.23 -8.92
C ALA A 183 38.05 -9.81 -8.01
N VAL A 184 38.86 -10.74 -8.53
CA VAL A 184 39.99 -11.31 -7.80
C VAL A 184 41.19 -10.32 -7.72
N THR A 185 41.46 -9.58 -8.81
CA THR A 185 42.61 -8.66 -8.90
C THR A 185 42.36 -7.33 -8.22
N ILE A 186 41.16 -6.81 -8.28
CA ILE A 186 40.74 -5.54 -7.63
C ILE A 186 40.89 -5.62 -6.11
N GLY A 187 40.71 -6.82 -5.53
CA GLY A 187 40.71 -7.00 -4.07
C GLY A 187 39.41 -6.54 -3.40
N GLY A 188 39.25 -6.87 -2.13
CA GLY A 188 38.06 -6.47 -1.37
C GLY A 188 36.73 -7.12 -1.80
N MET A 189 36.80 -8.10 -2.73
CA MET A 189 35.59 -8.81 -3.25
C MET A 189 35.66 -10.30 -2.89
N PRO A 190 35.29 -10.70 -1.67
CA PRO A 190 35.23 -12.11 -1.29
C PRO A 190 34.16 -12.87 -2.08
N PRO A 191 34.35 -14.19 -2.30
CA PRO A 191 33.34 -15.04 -2.88
C PRO A 191 32.18 -15.23 -1.87
N VAL A 192 30.97 -14.88 -2.28
CA VAL A 192 29.76 -15.01 -1.45
C VAL A 192 29.10 -16.36 -1.66
N GLN A 193 28.94 -16.76 -2.92
CA GLN A 193 28.35 -18.04 -3.29
C GLN A 193 28.67 -18.42 -4.74
N MET A 194 28.45 -19.69 -5.04
CA MET A 194 28.61 -20.23 -6.38
C MET A 194 27.30 -20.88 -6.81
N PHE A 195 26.84 -20.57 -7.98
CA PHE A 195 25.67 -21.15 -8.61
C PHE A 195 26.08 -22.17 -9.66
N VAL A 196 25.41 -23.31 -9.65
CA VAL A 196 25.63 -24.39 -10.61
C VAL A 196 24.29 -24.70 -11.30
N VAL A 197 24.32 -24.79 -12.62
CA VAL A 197 23.18 -25.20 -13.45
C VAL A 197 23.50 -26.55 -14.08
N GLY A 198 22.52 -27.44 -14.02
CA GLY A 198 22.60 -28.75 -14.64
C GLY A 198 22.13 -29.88 -13.72
N ASP A 199 21.93 -31.05 -14.32
CA ASP A 199 21.53 -32.26 -13.59
C ASP A 199 22.77 -32.93 -12.97
N VAL A 200 23.15 -32.46 -11.80
CA VAL A 200 24.39 -32.84 -11.10
C VAL A 200 24.09 -33.44 -9.75
N ASP A 201 24.78 -34.53 -9.43
CA ASP A 201 24.70 -35.12 -8.08
C ASP A 201 25.30 -34.15 -7.03
N LEU A 202 24.48 -33.79 -6.04
CA LEU A 202 24.90 -32.97 -4.90
C LEU A 202 26.11 -33.57 -4.16
N ALA A 203 26.23 -34.89 -4.11
CA ALA A 203 27.37 -35.56 -3.47
C ALA A 203 28.68 -35.35 -4.25
N ALA A 204 28.61 -35.36 -5.57
CA ALA A 204 29.76 -35.04 -6.43
C ALA A 204 30.23 -33.60 -6.28
N VAL A 205 29.28 -32.65 -6.27
CA VAL A 205 29.61 -31.22 -6.02
C VAL A 205 30.20 -31.05 -4.62
N ARG A 206 29.66 -31.69 -3.60
CA ARG A 206 30.14 -31.61 -2.23
C ARG A 206 31.56 -32.16 -2.08
N ALA A 207 31.90 -33.25 -2.79
CA ALA A 207 33.24 -33.81 -2.78
C ALA A 207 34.28 -32.85 -3.37
N VAL A 208 33.91 -32.07 -4.35
CA VAL A 208 34.78 -31.05 -5.00
C VAL A 208 34.87 -29.75 -4.21
N ALA A 209 33.76 -29.35 -3.59
CA ALA A 209 33.62 -28.10 -2.86
C ALA A 209 34.25 -28.12 -1.44
N GLY A 210 34.63 -29.32 -0.94
CA GLY A 210 35.24 -29.45 0.39
C GLY A 210 34.35 -29.07 1.54
N ASP A 211 34.77 -28.14 2.40
CA ASP A 211 34.05 -27.71 3.59
C ASP A 211 32.90 -26.73 3.31
N ALA A 212 32.70 -26.32 2.05
CA ALA A 212 31.60 -25.42 1.68
C ALA A 212 30.22 -26.06 1.92
N ALA A 213 29.24 -25.24 2.23
CA ALA A 213 27.87 -25.68 2.36
C ALA A 213 27.26 -25.87 0.96
N VAL A 214 26.85 -27.10 0.62
CA VAL A 214 26.24 -27.43 -0.68
C VAL A 214 24.78 -27.77 -0.47
N THR A 215 23.90 -27.04 -1.13
CA THR A 215 22.44 -27.19 -1.06
C THR A 215 21.82 -27.21 -2.45
N SER A 216 20.63 -27.80 -2.58
CA SER A 216 19.88 -27.68 -3.83
C SER A 216 19.37 -26.25 -4.02
N GLY A 217 19.31 -25.77 -5.26
CA GLY A 217 18.80 -24.44 -5.58
C GLY A 217 17.37 -24.19 -5.08
N PRO A 218 16.41 -25.14 -5.26
CA PRO A 218 15.08 -25.02 -4.68
C PRO A 218 15.09 -24.87 -3.15
N GLU A 219 15.88 -25.68 -2.45
CA GLU A 219 15.96 -25.62 -0.98
C GLU A 219 16.56 -24.29 -0.49
N GLN A 220 17.56 -23.77 -1.18
CA GLN A 220 18.17 -22.48 -0.86
C GLN A 220 17.18 -21.35 -1.10
N ARG A 221 16.47 -21.35 -2.23
CA ARG A 221 15.39 -20.36 -2.50
C ARG A 221 14.29 -20.40 -1.45
N ASP A 222 13.90 -21.60 -0.98
CA ASP A 222 12.92 -21.76 0.08
C ASP A 222 13.41 -21.20 1.43
N ARG A 223 14.71 -21.32 1.72
CA ARG A 223 15.32 -20.73 2.92
C ARG A 223 15.34 -19.22 2.84
N GLU A 224 15.81 -18.68 1.72
CA GLU A 224 15.82 -17.23 1.46
C GLU A 224 14.41 -16.65 1.53
N ALA A 225 13.43 -17.28 0.86
CA ALA A 225 12.03 -16.84 0.89
C ALA A 225 11.44 -16.85 2.31
N ARG A 226 11.80 -17.82 3.15
CA ARG A 226 11.40 -17.86 4.57
C ARG A 226 12.10 -16.75 5.36
N SER A 227 13.40 -16.60 5.23
CA SER A 227 14.16 -15.55 5.93
C SER A 227 13.67 -14.15 5.58
N VAL A 228 13.44 -13.89 4.29
CA VAL A 228 12.83 -12.63 3.81
C VAL A 228 11.40 -12.49 4.33
N GLY A 229 10.63 -13.57 4.31
CA GLY A 229 9.27 -13.62 4.85
C GLY A 229 9.23 -13.27 6.34
N ASP A 230 10.14 -13.80 7.13
CA ASP A 230 10.25 -13.55 8.57
C ASP A 230 10.68 -12.09 8.83
N THR A 231 11.68 -11.59 8.11
CA THR A 231 12.15 -10.20 8.21
C THR A 231 11.06 -9.20 7.81
N LEU A 232 10.27 -9.52 6.78
CA LEU A 232 9.21 -8.65 6.28
C LEU A 232 7.83 -8.98 6.85
N ALA A 233 7.73 -9.92 7.81
CA ALA A 233 6.45 -10.38 8.35
C ALA A 233 5.57 -9.24 8.86
N GLY A 234 6.16 -8.26 9.53
CA GLY A 234 5.46 -7.05 10.00
C GLY A 234 4.87 -6.22 8.86
N VAL A 235 5.66 -5.95 7.81
CA VAL A 235 5.23 -5.16 6.65
C VAL A 235 4.14 -5.90 5.87
N LEU A 236 4.35 -7.19 5.58
CA LEU A 236 3.38 -8.04 4.87
C LEU A 236 2.11 -8.24 5.70
N GLY A 237 2.24 -8.36 7.02
CA GLY A 237 1.12 -8.39 7.96
C GLY A 237 0.30 -7.10 7.92
N GLY A 238 0.95 -5.95 8.01
CA GLY A 238 0.32 -4.64 7.89
C GLY A 238 -0.44 -4.46 6.57
N LEU A 239 0.17 -4.90 5.46
CA LEU A 239 -0.46 -4.86 4.14
C LEU A 239 -1.68 -5.79 4.06
N SER A 240 -1.61 -6.98 4.68
CA SER A 240 -2.74 -7.92 4.76
C SER A 240 -3.89 -7.37 5.58
N VAL A 241 -3.61 -6.68 6.68
CA VAL A 241 -4.59 -5.96 7.50
C VAL A 241 -5.25 -4.85 6.68
N PHE A 242 -4.48 -4.09 5.90
CA PHE A 242 -5.03 -3.07 5.01
C PHE A 242 -6.00 -3.68 3.99
N VAL A 243 -5.64 -4.79 3.35
CA VAL A 243 -6.51 -5.51 2.42
C VAL A 243 -7.80 -5.95 3.11
N ALA A 244 -7.71 -6.52 4.32
CA ALA A 244 -8.87 -6.93 5.09
C ALA A 244 -9.81 -5.75 5.40
N LEU A 245 -9.26 -4.60 5.82
CA LEU A 245 -10.03 -3.38 6.07
C LEU A 245 -10.65 -2.80 4.78
N ALA A 246 -9.93 -2.88 3.65
CA ALA A 246 -10.45 -2.50 2.34
C ALA A 246 -11.66 -3.36 1.94
N VAL A 247 -11.59 -4.66 2.18
CA VAL A 247 -12.69 -5.61 1.96
C VAL A 247 -13.89 -5.28 2.86
N VAL A 248 -13.67 -5.05 4.15
CA VAL A 248 -14.73 -4.63 5.09
C VAL A 248 -15.39 -3.33 4.61
N SER A 249 -14.59 -2.36 4.15
CA SER A 249 -15.08 -1.10 3.59
C SER A 249 -16.00 -1.33 2.39
N ALA A 250 -15.55 -2.17 1.46
CA ALA A 250 -16.32 -2.54 0.27
C ALA A 250 -17.69 -3.16 0.65
N VAL A 251 -17.68 -4.11 1.60
CA VAL A 251 -18.91 -4.75 2.10
C VAL A 251 -19.87 -3.74 2.70
N VAL A 252 -19.38 -2.78 3.48
CA VAL A 252 -20.20 -1.75 4.11
C VAL A 252 -20.79 -0.79 3.08
N ILE A 253 -20.00 -0.36 2.09
CA ILE A 253 -20.47 0.53 1.01
C ILE A 253 -21.58 -0.17 0.22
N VAL A 254 -21.35 -1.41 -0.20
CA VAL A 254 -22.34 -2.23 -0.90
C VAL A 254 -23.61 -2.39 -0.06
N SER A 255 -23.46 -2.77 1.22
CA SER A 255 -24.56 -2.98 2.16
C SER A 255 -25.41 -1.72 2.38
N SER A 256 -24.76 -0.57 2.55
CA SER A 256 -25.45 0.70 2.77
C SER A 256 -26.22 1.14 1.53
N THR A 257 -25.62 1.03 0.35
CA THR A 257 -26.22 1.41 -0.93
C THR A 257 -27.42 0.51 -1.26
N PHE A 258 -27.24 -0.80 -1.10
CA PHE A 258 -28.32 -1.76 -1.42
C PHE A 258 -29.52 -1.62 -0.49
N ARG A 259 -29.32 -1.36 0.82
CA ARG A 259 -30.42 -1.09 1.78
C ARG A 259 -31.25 0.13 1.38
N ILE A 260 -30.62 1.20 0.90
CA ILE A 260 -31.31 2.42 0.46
C ILE A 260 -32.20 2.11 -0.75
N VAL A 261 -31.66 1.39 -1.73
CA VAL A 261 -32.39 1.05 -2.97
C VAL A 261 -33.57 0.12 -2.67
N LEU A 262 -33.37 -0.86 -1.81
CA LEU A 262 -34.41 -1.82 -1.48
C LEU A 262 -35.54 -1.19 -0.64
N ALA A 263 -35.23 -0.24 0.24
CA ALA A 263 -36.23 0.52 1.00
C ALA A 263 -37.20 1.27 0.07
N ARG A 264 -36.73 1.77 -1.09
CA ARG A 264 -37.56 2.42 -2.12
C ARG A 264 -38.51 1.46 -2.82
N ARG A 265 -38.12 0.20 -2.96
CA ARG A 265 -38.92 -0.83 -3.63
C ARG A 265 -39.93 -1.53 -2.71
N ALA A 266 -39.97 -1.16 -1.42
CA ALA A 266 -40.84 -1.81 -0.45
C ALA A 266 -42.30 -1.75 -0.86
N ALA A 267 -42.78 -0.62 -1.40
CA ALA A 267 -44.14 -0.46 -1.90
C ALA A 267 -44.44 -1.35 -3.13
N GLU A 268 -43.50 -1.43 -4.09
CA GLU A 268 -43.65 -2.27 -5.28
C GLU A 268 -43.66 -3.76 -4.91
N LEU A 269 -42.81 -4.17 -3.98
CA LEU A 269 -42.74 -5.53 -3.47
C LEU A 269 -44.04 -5.88 -2.68
N ALA A 270 -44.64 -4.90 -2.03
CA ALA A 270 -45.94 -5.05 -1.38
C ALA A 270 -47.09 -5.22 -2.40
N LEU A 271 -47.08 -4.43 -3.50
CA LEU A 271 -48.06 -4.58 -4.59
C LEU A 271 -47.96 -5.95 -5.26
N LEU A 272 -46.76 -6.48 -5.51
CA LEU A 272 -46.58 -7.84 -6.04
C LEU A 272 -47.24 -8.89 -5.11
N ARG A 273 -47.21 -8.67 -3.80
CA ARG A 273 -47.88 -9.55 -2.83
C ARG A 273 -49.39 -9.40 -2.85
N CYS A 274 -49.91 -8.20 -3.12
CA CYS A 274 -51.36 -8.00 -3.32
C CYS A 274 -51.88 -8.76 -4.56
N VAL A 275 -51.05 -8.91 -5.59
CA VAL A 275 -51.35 -9.65 -6.84
C VAL A 275 -51.12 -11.17 -6.69
N GLY A 276 -50.74 -11.65 -5.47
CA GLY A 276 -50.64 -13.09 -5.18
C GLY A 276 -49.21 -13.66 -5.11
N ALA A 277 -48.14 -12.83 -5.18
CA ALA A 277 -46.79 -13.33 -5.00
C ALA A 277 -46.54 -13.83 -3.57
N THR A 278 -46.02 -15.03 -3.44
CA THR A 278 -45.65 -15.62 -2.14
C THR A 278 -44.44 -14.94 -1.51
N ARG A 279 -44.31 -14.99 -0.18
CA ARG A 279 -43.13 -14.46 0.54
C ARG A 279 -41.82 -15.05 0.03
N ARG A 280 -41.79 -16.34 -0.30
CA ARG A 280 -40.62 -17.04 -0.83
C ARG A 280 -40.23 -16.55 -2.23
N GLN A 281 -41.22 -16.28 -3.09
CA GLN A 281 -40.98 -15.76 -4.44
C GLN A 281 -40.38 -14.35 -4.39
N VAL A 282 -40.94 -13.45 -3.58
CA VAL A 282 -40.40 -12.09 -3.38
C VAL A 282 -38.96 -12.15 -2.83
N HIS A 283 -38.73 -13.00 -1.81
CA HIS A 283 -37.41 -13.15 -1.20
C HIS A 283 -36.38 -13.65 -2.20
N ARG A 284 -36.69 -14.73 -2.94
CA ARG A 284 -35.79 -15.29 -3.98
C ARG A 284 -35.54 -14.32 -5.12
N SER A 285 -36.54 -13.55 -5.55
CA SER A 285 -36.39 -12.55 -6.60
C SER A 285 -35.43 -11.42 -6.20
N VAL A 286 -35.54 -10.92 -4.96
CA VAL A 286 -34.63 -9.89 -4.44
C VAL A 286 -33.20 -10.40 -4.29
N LEU A 287 -33.02 -11.64 -3.80
CA LEU A 287 -31.68 -12.22 -3.68
C LEU A 287 -31.05 -12.53 -5.05
N ALA A 288 -31.83 -13.01 -6.02
CA ALA A 288 -31.36 -13.25 -7.38
C ALA A 288 -30.93 -11.93 -8.06
N GLU A 289 -31.70 -10.86 -7.87
CA GLU A 289 -31.34 -9.54 -8.37
C GLU A 289 -30.04 -9.02 -7.71
N ALA A 290 -29.94 -9.18 -6.38
CA ALA A 290 -28.71 -8.84 -5.65
C ALA A 290 -27.50 -9.61 -6.16
N ALA A 291 -27.65 -10.92 -6.39
CA ALA A 291 -26.59 -11.76 -6.93
C ALA A 291 -26.17 -11.33 -8.36
N CYS A 292 -27.15 -11.03 -9.24
CA CYS A 292 -26.86 -10.56 -10.60
C CYS A 292 -26.12 -9.21 -10.58
N VAL A 293 -26.56 -8.25 -9.79
CA VAL A 293 -25.91 -6.94 -9.69
C VAL A 293 -24.54 -7.07 -9.04
N GLY A 294 -24.40 -7.93 -8.01
CA GLY A 294 -23.12 -8.26 -7.38
C GLY A 294 -22.14 -8.93 -8.34
N LEU A 295 -22.61 -9.84 -9.18
CA LEU A 295 -21.78 -10.51 -10.18
C LEU A 295 -21.31 -9.53 -11.27
N LEU A 296 -22.22 -8.77 -11.88
CA LEU A 296 -21.87 -7.80 -12.93
C LEU A 296 -20.96 -6.69 -12.40
N GLY A 297 -21.32 -6.10 -11.25
CA GLY A 297 -20.50 -5.08 -10.60
C GLY A 297 -19.16 -5.64 -10.12
N GLY A 298 -19.16 -6.90 -9.67
CA GLY A 298 -17.95 -7.65 -9.29
C GLY A 298 -17.00 -7.86 -10.46
N LEU A 299 -17.48 -8.35 -11.59
CA LEU A 299 -16.68 -8.58 -12.79
C LEU A 299 -16.10 -7.26 -13.35
N VAL A 300 -16.94 -6.23 -13.50
CA VAL A 300 -16.49 -4.92 -14.00
C VAL A 300 -15.52 -4.27 -13.00
N GLY A 301 -15.82 -4.36 -11.69
CA GLY A 301 -14.96 -3.80 -10.65
C GLY A 301 -13.60 -4.49 -10.58
N THR A 302 -13.59 -5.83 -10.61
CA THR A 302 -12.35 -6.60 -10.62
C THR A 302 -11.51 -6.31 -11.86
N GLY A 303 -12.14 -6.23 -13.05
CA GLY A 303 -11.44 -5.85 -14.29
C GLY A 303 -10.87 -4.43 -14.25
N ALA A 304 -11.64 -3.47 -13.73
CA ALA A 304 -11.14 -2.11 -13.52
C ALA A 304 -9.99 -2.05 -12.50
N GLY A 305 -10.11 -2.81 -11.40
CA GLY A 305 -9.05 -2.93 -10.39
C GLY A 305 -7.77 -3.55 -10.94
N LEU A 306 -7.90 -4.58 -11.78
CA LEU A 306 -6.77 -5.19 -12.49
C LEU A 306 -6.07 -4.17 -13.39
N GLY A 307 -6.82 -3.40 -14.18
CA GLY A 307 -6.26 -2.35 -15.04
C GLY A 307 -5.54 -1.26 -14.26
N VAL A 308 -6.12 -0.80 -13.14
CA VAL A 308 -5.47 0.20 -12.27
C VAL A 308 -4.20 -0.35 -11.64
N ALA A 309 -4.22 -1.57 -11.09
CA ALA A 309 -3.05 -2.19 -10.47
C ALA A 309 -1.93 -2.43 -11.50
N ALA A 310 -2.27 -2.92 -12.70
CA ALA A 310 -1.31 -3.09 -13.78
C ALA A 310 -0.70 -1.75 -14.22
N GLY A 311 -1.52 -0.70 -14.32
CA GLY A 311 -1.04 0.65 -14.62
C GLY A 311 -0.10 1.22 -13.55
N LEU A 312 -0.38 0.99 -12.27
CA LEU A 312 0.49 1.40 -11.16
C LEU A 312 1.84 0.67 -11.21
N VAL A 313 1.84 -0.66 -11.42
CA VAL A 313 3.09 -1.43 -11.54
C VAL A 313 3.87 -1.01 -12.78
N ALA A 314 3.19 -0.78 -13.91
CA ALA A 314 3.83 -0.29 -15.14
C ALA A 314 4.47 1.10 -14.93
N ALA A 315 3.79 2.01 -14.22
CA ALA A 315 4.34 3.32 -13.88
C ALA A 315 5.55 3.22 -12.93
N ALA A 316 5.48 2.31 -11.93
CA ALA A 316 6.59 2.06 -11.02
C ALA A 316 7.82 1.49 -11.76
N ARG A 317 7.60 0.59 -12.74
CA ARG A 317 8.67 0.07 -13.60
C ARG A 317 9.27 1.12 -14.52
N ALA A 318 8.43 1.99 -15.11
CA ALA A 318 8.88 3.09 -15.96
C ALA A 318 9.69 4.16 -15.19
N ALA A 319 9.51 4.20 -13.86
CA ALA A 319 10.28 5.05 -12.95
C ALA A 319 11.49 4.33 -12.32
N ASP A 320 11.83 3.14 -12.80
CA ASP A 320 12.90 2.25 -12.28
C ASP A 320 12.81 1.97 -10.76
N LEU A 321 11.58 2.04 -10.20
CA LEU A 321 11.36 1.79 -8.78
C LEU A 321 11.16 0.30 -8.47
N VAL A 322 10.73 -0.52 -9.44
CA VAL A 322 10.43 -1.95 -9.30
C VAL A 322 10.80 -2.68 -10.57
N SER A 323 11.61 -3.73 -10.47
CA SER A 323 11.98 -4.61 -11.60
C SER A 323 11.02 -5.80 -11.78
N ALA A 324 10.34 -6.22 -10.70
CA ALA A 324 9.51 -7.42 -10.70
C ALA A 324 8.37 -7.37 -11.72
N PRO A 325 8.05 -8.50 -12.39
CA PRO A 325 6.95 -8.58 -13.34
C PRO A 325 5.59 -8.48 -12.63
N PHE A 326 4.57 -7.97 -13.35
CA PHE A 326 3.22 -7.90 -12.81
C PHE A 326 2.60 -9.29 -12.63
N VAL A 327 2.08 -9.56 -11.43
CA VAL A 327 1.40 -10.80 -11.07
C VAL A 327 -0.10 -10.55 -10.88
N ALA A 328 -0.92 -11.21 -11.69
CA ALA A 328 -2.38 -11.01 -11.71
C ALA A 328 -3.14 -11.70 -10.58
N ALA A 329 -2.52 -12.62 -9.83
CA ALA A 329 -3.12 -13.37 -8.72
C ALA A 329 -4.56 -13.89 -9.00
N PRO A 330 -4.77 -14.81 -9.95
CA PRO A 330 -6.10 -15.18 -10.46
C PRO A 330 -7.05 -15.70 -9.37
N GLY A 331 -6.55 -16.43 -8.39
CA GLY A 331 -7.34 -16.88 -7.24
C GLY A 331 -7.92 -15.70 -6.44
N GLY A 332 -7.14 -14.64 -6.25
CA GLY A 332 -7.58 -13.41 -5.60
C GLY A 332 -8.65 -12.65 -6.38
N LEU A 333 -8.53 -12.60 -7.70
CA LEU A 333 -9.54 -11.98 -8.58
C LEU A 333 -10.87 -12.72 -8.49
N VAL A 334 -10.86 -14.04 -8.53
CA VAL A 334 -12.07 -14.87 -8.33
C VAL A 334 -12.66 -14.63 -6.94
N ALA A 335 -11.82 -14.55 -5.90
CA ALA A 335 -12.27 -14.25 -4.55
C ALA A 335 -12.94 -12.87 -4.45
N CYS A 336 -12.41 -11.83 -5.14
CA CYS A 336 -13.03 -10.50 -5.19
C CYS A 336 -14.44 -10.53 -5.82
N VAL A 337 -14.61 -11.26 -6.93
CA VAL A 337 -15.93 -11.41 -7.56
C VAL A 337 -16.89 -12.17 -6.64
N ALA A 338 -16.45 -13.30 -6.05
CA ALA A 338 -17.25 -14.07 -5.12
C ALA A 338 -17.67 -13.24 -3.90
N LEU A 339 -16.73 -12.48 -3.32
CA LEU A 339 -16.98 -11.58 -2.21
C LEU A 339 -18.01 -10.49 -2.56
N SER A 340 -17.91 -9.90 -3.77
CA SER A 340 -18.89 -8.92 -4.25
C SER A 340 -20.30 -9.51 -4.29
N VAL A 341 -20.45 -10.73 -4.79
CA VAL A 341 -21.75 -11.44 -4.81
C VAL A 341 -22.24 -11.71 -3.38
N VAL A 342 -21.39 -12.27 -2.53
CA VAL A 342 -21.74 -12.60 -1.14
C VAL A 342 -22.11 -11.35 -0.35
N ALA A 343 -21.32 -10.28 -0.45
CA ALA A 343 -21.59 -9.02 0.21
C ALA A 343 -22.91 -8.39 -0.23
N THR A 344 -23.19 -8.41 -1.54
CA THR A 344 -24.44 -7.85 -2.10
C THR A 344 -25.65 -8.67 -1.67
N VAL A 345 -25.57 -9.99 -1.68
CA VAL A 345 -26.63 -10.89 -1.22
C VAL A 345 -26.85 -10.74 0.29
N ALA A 346 -25.78 -10.70 1.09
CA ALA A 346 -25.87 -10.48 2.53
C ALA A 346 -26.49 -9.13 2.88
N ALA A 347 -26.13 -8.07 2.14
CA ALA A 347 -26.72 -6.74 2.27
C ALA A 347 -28.23 -6.72 1.96
N ALA A 348 -28.66 -7.50 0.97
CA ALA A 348 -30.05 -7.62 0.57
C ALA A 348 -30.90 -8.42 1.59
N LEU A 349 -30.30 -9.32 2.34
CA LEU A 349 -30.99 -10.31 3.18
C LEU A 349 -31.92 -9.69 4.26
N PRO A 350 -31.50 -8.67 5.07
CA PRO A 350 -32.37 -8.05 6.06
C PRO A 350 -33.57 -7.36 5.41
N SER A 351 -33.35 -6.72 4.28
CA SER A 351 -34.38 -5.97 3.56
C SER A 351 -35.36 -6.91 2.85
N ALA A 352 -34.87 -8.01 2.28
CA ALA A 352 -35.70 -9.06 1.69
C ALA A 352 -36.58 -9.74 2.74
N ARG A 353 -36.05 -9.98 3.95
CA ARG A 353 -36.82 -10.50 5.09
C ARG A 353 -37.87 -9.50 5.56
N ALA A 354 -37.55 -8.20 5.64
CA ALA A 354 -38.47 -7.15 6.02
C ALA A 354 -39.62 -7.01 5.02
N ALA A 355 -39.33 -7.01 3.71
CA ALA A 355 -40.33 -6.96 2.65
C ALA A 355 -41.30 -8.17 2.68
N GLY A 356 -40.80 -9.35 3.07
CA GLY A 356 -41.61 -10.56 3.25
C GLY A 356 -42.48 -10.53 4.50
N ARG A 357 -42.20 -9.72 5.52
CA ARG A 357 -42.94 -9.67 6.80
C ARG A 357 -43.96 -8.55 6.87
N THR A 358 -43.83 -7.47 6.10
CA THR A 358 -44.77 -6.32 6.11
C THR A 358 -46.11 -6.72 5.49
N ALA A 359 -47.20 -6.46 6.19
CA ALA A 359 -48.55 -6.67 5.62
C ALA A 359 -48.78 -5.69 4.46
N PRO A 360 -49.37 -6.13 3.33
CA PRO A 360 -49.58 -5.29 2.15
C PRO A 360 -50.29 -3.97 2.44
N VAL A 361 -51.33 -3.99 3.29
CA VAL A 361 -52.11 -2.82 3.69
C VAL A 361 -51.27 -1.79 4.47
N VAL A 362 -50.40 -2.26 5.36
CA VAL A 362 -49.50 -1.39 6.14
C VAL A 362 -48.43 -0.76 5.25
N ALA A 363 -47.94 -1.50 4.23
CA ALA A 363 -46.93 -0.98 3.30
C ALA A 363 -47.50 0.13 2.39
N LEU A 364 -48.76 0.07 2.00
CA LEU A 364 -49.42 1.11 1.21
C LEU A 364 -49.73 2.38 2.04
N GLY A 365 -50.06 2.22 3.35
CA GLY A 365 -50.27 3.34 4.28
C GLY A 365 -48.96 3.95 4.81
N ALA A 366 -47.94 3.13 5.03
CA ALA A 366 -46.63 3.56 5.58
C ALA A 366 -45.71 4.24 4.58
N ALA A 367 -46.06 4.30 3.29
CA ALA A 367 -45.26 5.01 2.27
C ALA A 367 -45.08 6.51 2.58
N ARG A 368 -45.87 7.05 3.51
CA ARG A 368 -45.78 8.46 3.96
C ARG A 368 -44.99 8.69 5.26
N SER A 369 -44.56 7.62 5.99
CA SER A 369 -43.92 7.76 7.32
C SER A 369 -42.83 6.75 7.60
N SER A 370 -41.96 6.47 6.62
CA SER A 370 -40.86 5.48 6.76
C SER A 370 -39.79 5.83 7.81
N ASP A 371 -39.73 7.06 8.30
CA ASP A 371 -38.78 7.52 9.33
C ASP A 371 -39.29 7.42 10.78
N ALA A 372 -40.52 7.01 11.00
CA ALA A 372 -41.19 7.12 12.30
C ALA A 372 -41.10 5.89 13.23
N ARG A 373 -40.26 4.87 12.92
CA ARG A 373 -40.00 3.82 13.92
C ARG A 373 -39.07 4.35 15.01
N PRO A 374 -39.52 4.42 16.28
CA PRO A 374 -38.67 4.86 17.38
C PRO A 374 -37.47 3.94 17.45
N VAL A 375 -36.29 4.55 17.32
CA VAL A 375 -35.01 3.84 17.57
C VAL A 375 -35.07 3.43 19.03
N ARG A 376 -34.92 2.14 19.32
CA ARG A 376 -34.65 1.67 20.69
C ARG A 376 -33.26 2.20 21.06
N VAL A 377 -33.23 3.45 21.55
CA VAL A 377 -31.99 4.20 21.85
C VAL A 377 -31.16 3.42 22.87
N GLY A 378 -31.79 2.86 23.89
CA GLY A 378 -31.13 2.10 24.94
C GLY A 378 -30.38 0.87 24.40
N ALA A 379 -31.03 0.02 23.60
CA ALA A 379 -30.37 -1.17 23.05
C ALA A 379 -29.19 -0.83 22.14
N ARG A 380 -29.28 0.26 21.37
CA ARG A 380 -28.14 0.71 20.52
C ARG A 380 -26.97 1.28 21.32
N LEU A 381 -27.25 2.01 22.40
CA LEU A 381 -26.21 2.53 23.27
C LEU A 381 -25.51 1.40 24.04
N VAL A 382 -26.27 0.39 24.49
CA VAL A 382 -25.71 -0.79 25.14
C VAL A 382 -24.83 -1.58 24.17
N THR A 383 -25.31 -1.84 22.95
CA THR A 383 -24.49 -2.54 21.93
C THR A 383 -23.25 -1.73 21.53
N ALA A 384 -23.38 -0.41 21.38
CA ALA A 384 -22.25 0.46 21.09
C ALA A 384 -21.24 0.49 22.25
N GLY A 385 -21.72 0.53 23.50
CA GLY A 385 -20.87 0.47 24.70
C GLY A 385 -20.10 -0.85 24.79
N ALA A 386 -20.79 -1.98 24.57
CA ALA A 386 -20.15 -3.30 24.56
C ALA A 386 -19.09 -3.41 23.44
N LEU A 387 -19.42 -2.97 22.23
CA LEU A 387 -18.47 -2.96 21.10
C LEU A 387 -17.27 -2.04 21.38
N THR A 388 -17.50 -0.86 22.00
CA THR A 388 -16.40 0.05 22.37
C THR A 388 -15.48 -0.60 23.39
N LEU A 389 -16.07 -1.22 24.44
CA LEU A 389 -15.27 -1.92 25.46
C LEU A 389 -14.43 -3.04 24.85
N THR A 390 -15.05 -3.86 23.98
CA THR A 390 -14.33 -4.94 23.27
C THR A 390 -13.24 -4.38 22.35
N ALA A 391 -13.52 -3.28 21.64
CA ALA A 391 -12.54 -2.64 20.78
C ALA A 391 -11.33 -2.10 21.57
N VAL A 392 -11.58 -1.44 22.69
CA VAL A 392 -10.50 -0.94 23.58
C VAL A 392 -9.72 -2.10 24.16
N ALA A 393 -10.39 -3.15 24.63
CA ALA A 393 -9.74 -4.34 25.18
C ALA A 393 -8.85 -5.04 24.15
N THR A 394 -9.38 -5.28 22.92
CA THR A 394 -8.59 -5.92 21.84
C THR A 394 -7.42 -5.04 21.41
N GLY A 395 -7.59 -3.72 21.33
CA GLY A 395 -6.51 -2.78 21.02
C GLY A 395 -5.42 -2.72 22.10
N ALA A 396 -5.82 -2.75 23.38
CA ALA A 396 -4.88 -2.76 24.49
C ALA A 396 -4.09 -4.07 24.58
N VAL A 397 -4.72 -5.21 24.30
CA VAL A 397 -4.09 -6.54 24.29
C VAL A 397 -3.20 -6.74 23.05
N ALA A 398 -3.44 -6.02 21.97
CA ALA A 398 -2.66 -6.13 20.74
C ALA A 398 -1.15 -5.88 20.95
N ILE A 399 -0.78 -4.87 21.75
CA ILE A 399 0.62 -4.49 21.99
C ILE A 399 1.38 -5.58 22.76
N PRO A 400 0.93 -6.09 23.93
CA PRO A 400 1.68 -7.13 24.64
C PRO A 400 1.71 -8.46 23.87
N VAL A 401 0.67 -8.81 23.12
CA VAL A 401 0.64 -10.03 22.29
C VAL A 401 1.62 -9.92 21.13
N ALA A 402 1.78 -8.75 20.53
CA ALA A 402 2.72 -8.53 19.44
C ALA A 402 4.18 -8.80 19.82
N ARG A 403 4.55 -8.69 21.10
CA ARG A 403 5.89 -9.02 21.60
C ARG A 403 6.20 -10.52 21.52
N THR A 404 5.19 -11.37 21.49
CA THR A 404 5.33 -12.83 21.38
C THR A 404 4.98 -13.34 19.97
N ASP A 405 3.96 -12.73 19.35
CA ASP A 405 3.51 -13.02 17.99
C ASP A 405 2.99 -11.73 17.33
N GLN A 406 3.82 -11.16 16.50
CA GLN A 406 3.56 -9.89 15.81
C GLN A 406 2.32 -9.97 14.90
N LEU A 407 2.11 -11.10 14.20
CA LEU A 407 0.95 -11.28 13.32
C LEU A 407 -0.36 -11.32 14.10
N THR A 408 -0.38 -12.02 15.23
CA THR A 408 -1.56 -12.04 16.12
C THR A 408 -1.83 -10.66 16.72
N GLY A 409 -0.79 -9.91 17.10
CA GLY A 409 -0.91 -8.53 17.56
C GLY A 409 -1.53 -7.62 16.50
N LEU A 410 -1.06 -7.69 15.25
CA LEU A 410 -1.63 -6.96 14.13
C LEU A 410 -3.09 -7.36 13.84
N ALA A 411 -3.41 -8.65 13.91
CA ALA A 411 -4.79 -9.13 13.73
C ALA A 411 -5.73 -8.59 14.83
N LEU A 412 -5.28 -8.53 16.08
CA LEU A 412 -6.04 -7.93 17.18
C LEU A 412 -6.24 -6.42 17.00
N ALA A 413 -5.22 -5.69 16.55
CA ALA A 413 -5.33 -4.27 16.22
C ALA A 413 -6.33 -4.02 15.09
N ALA A 414 -6.32 -4.86 14.04
CA ALA A 414 -7.27 -4.80 12.93
C ALA A 414 -8.70 -5.13 13.38
N LEU A 415 -8.86 -6.12 14.25
CA LEU A 415 -10.15 -6.46 14.85
C LEU A 415 -10.68 -5.28 15.67
N SER A 416 -9.84 -4.66 16.50
CA SER A 416 -10.16 -3.44 17.25
C SER A 416 -10.67 -2.34 16.32
N GLY A 417 -9.95 -2.04 15.23
CA GLY A 417 -10.37 -1.03 14.23
C GLY A 417 -11.70 -1.37 13.58
N THR A 418 -11.94 -2.64 13.25
CA THR A 418 -13.21 -3.12 12.70
C THR A 418 -14.36 -2.93 13.70
N LEU A 419 -14.13 -3.19 14.99
CA LEU A 419 -15.12 -2.98 16.06
C LEU A 419 -15.42 -1.50 16.27
N VAL A 420 -14.41 -0.61 16.27
CA VAL A 420 -14.61 0.85 16.33
C VAL A 420 -15.44 1.32 15.13
N PHE A 421 -15.20 0.76 13.97
CA PHE A 421 -16.01 1.07 12.80
C PHE A 421 -17.47 0.61 12.98
N ALA A 422 -17.71 -0.57 13.54
CA ALA A 422 -19.07 -1.03 13.89
C ALA A 422 -19.75 -0.10 14.91
N VAL A 423 -18.99 0.42 15.89
CA VAL A 423 -19.47 1.47 16.83
C VAL A 423 -19.89 2.71 16.06
N LEU A 424 -19.07 3.18 15.12
CA LEU A 424 -19.37 4.35 14.29
C LEU A 424 -20.67 4.18 13.49
N VAL A 425 -20.92 3.00 12.93
CA VAL A 425 -22.18 2.68 12.25
C VAL A 425 -23.36 2.73 13.22
N ALA A 426 -23.19 2.24 14.44
CA ALA A 426 -24.24 2.23 15.47
C ALA A 426 -24.53 3.63 16.02
N VAL A 427 -23.50 4.43 16.31
CA VAL A 427 -23.59 5.75 16.96
C VAL A 427 -23.71 6.89 15.92
N GLY A 428 -23.36 6.64 14.65
CA GLY A 428 -23.29 7.65 13.59
C GLY A 428 -24.50 8.61 13.52
N PRO A 429 -25.76 8.15 13.60
CA PRO A 429 -26.91 9.06 13.61
C PRO A 429 -26.91 10.06 14.80
N PHE A 430 -26.33 9.68 15.93
CA PHE A 430 -26.21 10.56 17.11
C PHE A 430 -25.07 11.55 16.91
N LEU A 431 -23.93 11.09 16.37
CA LEU A 431 -22.78 11.95 16.04
C LEU A 431 -23.16 13.03 15.03
N VAL A 432 -23.88 12.68 13.96
CA VAL A 432 -24.36 13.64 12.97
C VAL A 432 -25.32 14.66 13.60
N ARG A 433 -26.23 14.23 14.48
CA ARG A 433 -27.13 15.16 15.19
C ARG A 433 -26.35 16.10 16.11
N TRP A 434 -25.35 15.59 16.81
CA TRP A 434 -24.49 16.38 17.68
C TRP A 434 -23.68 17.38 16.87
N ALA A 435 -23.03 16.96 15.79
CA ALA A 435 -22.28 17.82 14.87
C ALA A 435 -23.17 18.91 14.25
N ALA A 436 -24.40 18.54 13.83
CA ALA A 436 -25.39 19.49 13.31
C ALA A 436 -25.79 20.54 14.37
N ARG A 437 -25.87 20.17 15.67
CA ARG A 437 -26.10 21.14 16.75
C ARG A 437 -24.90 22.05 16.96
N ALA A 438 -23.68 21.49 16.95
CA ALA A 438 -22.45 22.28 17.13
C ALA A 438 -22.24 23.32 16.02
N VAL A 439 -22.63 23.01 14.78
CA VAL A 439 -22.52 23.92 13.63
C VAL A 439 -23.70 24.92 13.57
N ARG A 440 -24.73 24.77 14.39
CA ARG A 440 -25.94 25.62 14.40
C ARG A 440 -25.66 27.14 14.51
N PRO A 441 -24.73 27.62 15.37
CA PRO A 441 -24.41 29.04 15.45
C PRO A 441 -23.79 29.58 14.17
N LEU A 442 -22.95 28.80 13.48
CA LEU A 442 -22.38 29.15 12.18
C LEU A 442 -23.45 29.15 11.07
N ALA A 443 -24.46 28.29 11.18
CA ALA A 443 -25.56 28.18 10.24
C ALA A 443 -26.46 29.44 10.22
N ALA A 444 -26.45 30.24 11.27
CA ALA A 444 -27.19 31.52 11.31
C ALA A 444 -26.75 32.49 10.18
N ARG A 445 -25.50 32.38 9.72
CA ARG A 445 -24.89 33.25 8.71
C ARG A 445 -25.23 32.89 7.26
N SER A 446 -25.81 31.69 7.00
CA SER A 446 -26.09 31.21 5.63
C SER A 446 -27.38 30.40 5.56
N ALA A 447 -28.31 30.81 4.68
CA ALA A 447 -29.55 30.07 4.43
C ALA A 447 -29.28 28.63 3.92
N ALA A 448 -28.24 28.45 3.08
CA ALA A 448 -27.85 27.12 2.58
C ALA A 448 -27.37 26.22 3.71
N LEU A 449 -26.57 26.75 4.66
CA LEU A 449 -26.06 25.99 5.79
C LEU A 449 -27.17 25.66 6.80
N ARG A 450 -28.13 26.59 7.01
CA ARG A 450 -29.34 26.31 7.83
C ARG A 450 -30.16 25.14 7.27
N LEU A 451 -30.36 25.14 5.94
CA LEU A 451 -31.05 24.03 5.27
C LEU A 451 -30.26 22.71 5.39
N ALA A 452 -28.94 22.74 5.20
CA ALA A 452 -28.08 21.55 5.34
C ALA A 452 -28.13 20.97 6.76
N VAL A 453 -28.01 21.79 7.80
CA VAL A 453 -28.10 21.39 9.21
C VAL A 453 -29.49 20.82 9.54
N SER A 454 -30.55 21.47 9.09
CA SER A 454 -31.93 20.99 9.26
C SER A 454 -32.14 19.64 8.57
N ASN A 455 -31.57 19.47 7.37
CA ASN A 455 -31.63 18.22 6.61
C ASN A 455 -30.86 17.09 7.29
N ALA A 456 -29.64 17.37 7.75
CA ALA A 456 -28.81 16.41 8.50
C ALA A 456 -29.54 15.94 9.77
N HIS A 457 -30.26 16.82 10.44
CA HIS A 457 -31.03 16.47 11.62
C HIS A 457 -32.24 15.59 11.29
N ARG A 458 -33.03 15.91 10.23
CA ARG A 458 -34.20 15.14 9.79
C ARG A 458 -33.81 13.78 9.19
N SER A 459 -32.76 13.71 8.40
CA SER A 459 -32.30 12.49 7.73
C SER A 459 -30.97 11.93 8.31
N SER A 460 -30.84 11.99 9.65
CA SER A 460 -29.58 11.68 10.35
C SER A 460 -29.01 10.28 10.06
N ARG A 461 -29.84 9.27 9.77
CA ARG A 461 -29.40 7.92 9.40
C ARG A 461 -28.66 7.89 8.06
N ARG A 462 -29.14 8.66 7.09
CA ARG A 462 -28.55 8.73 5.75
C ARG A 462 -27.25 9.54 5.76
N THR A 463 -27.29 10.72 6.40
CA THR A 463 -26.07 11.54 6.57
C THR A 463 -25.00 10.75 7.34
N ALA A 464 -25.39 9.98 8.38
CA ALA A 464 -24.47 9.10 9.08
C ALA A 464 -23.85 8.02 8.18
N ALA A 465 -24.62 7.42 7.27
CA ALA A 465 -24.05 6.45 6.33
C ALA A 465 -22.97 7.07 5.42
N MET A 466 -23.21 8.31 4.92
CA MET A 466 -22.20 9.06 4.15
C MET A 466 -20.96 9.37 4.99
N THR A 467 -21.16 9.93 6.18
CA THR A 467 -20.10 10.25 7.13
C THR A 467 -19.28 9.02 7.47
N THR A 468 -19.92 7.88 7.73
CA THR A 468 -19.25 6.63 8.09
C THR A 468 -18.36 6.11 6.95
N VAL A 469 -18.82 6.14 5.70
CA VAL A 469 -18.02 5.74 4.53
C VAL A 469 -16.80 6.66 4.38
N LEU A 470 -17.00 7.97 4.56
CA LEU A 470 -15.89 8.93 4.52
C LEU A 470 -14.92 8.73 5.68
N THR A 471 -15.43 8.53 6.90
CA THR A 471 -14.58 8.27 8.08
C THR A 471 -13.70 7.04 7.87
N LEU A 472 -14.25 5.98 7.27
CA LEU A 472 -13.49 4.77 7.00
C LEU A 472 -12.41 5.01 5.95
N GLY A 473 -12.77 5.64 4.81
CA GLY A 473 -11.79 5.94 3.76
C GLY A 473 -10.67 6.88 4.22
N VAL A 474 -11.05 7.98 4.90
CA VAL A 474 -10.06 8.92 5.45
C VAL A 474 -9.27 8.29 6.59
N GLY A 475 -9.92 7.48 7.43
CA GLY A 475 -9.26 6.80 8.55
C GLY A 475 -8.20 5.82 8.07
N LEU A 476 -8.51 5.03 7.05
CA LEU A 476 -7.55 4.11 6.45
C LEU A 476 -6.37 4.85 5.81
N ALA A 477 -6.66 5.94 5.07
CA ALA A 477 -5.64 6.80 4.48
C ALA A 477 -4.76 7.49 5.55
N ALA A 478 -5.35 7.97 6.63
CA ALA A 478 -4.63 8.61 7.73
C ALA A 478 -3.78 7.61 8.50
N ALA A 479 -4.29 6.40 8.77
CA ALA A 479 -3.53 5.33 9.43
C ALA A 479 -2.31 4.93 8.61
N LEU A 480 -2.47 4.74 7.30
CA LEU A 480 -1.37 4.41 6.40
C LEU A 480 -0.34 5.55 6.32
N LEU A 481 -0.80 6.80 6.26
CA LEU A 481 0.09 7.97 6.22
C LEU A 481 0.93 8.08 7.50
N VAL A 482 0.34 7.81 8.67
CA VAL A 482 1.07 7.80 9.95
C VAL A 482 2.03 6.61 10.00
N ALA A 483 1.60 5.42 9.57
CA ALA A 483 2.43 4.23 9.56
C ALA A 483 3.67 4.41 8.66
N VAL A 484 3.48 4.89 7.43
CA VAL A 484 4.60 5.16 6.50
C VAL A 484 5.54 6.23 7.05
N ALA A 485 5.00 7.30 7.64
CA ALA A 485 5.83 8.34 8.24
C ALA A 485 6.64 7.82 9.44
N GLY A 486 6.05 6.94 10.25
CA GLY A 486 6.73 6.32 11.39
C GLY A 486 7.85 5.37 10.95
N VAL A 487 7.58 4.50 9.99
CA VAL A 487 8.60 3.59 9.42
C VAL A 487 9.78 4.38 8.84
N THR A 488 9.50 5.48 8.13
CA THR A 488 10.54 6.36 7.56
C THR A 488 11.39 7.01 8.64
N ALA A 489 10.74 7.48 9.71
CA ALA A 489 11.43 8.13 10.82
C ALA A 489 12.30 7.13 11.60
N ASP A 490 11.76 5.92 11.87
CA ASP A 490 12.49 4.86 12.56
C ASP A 490 13.71 4.38 11.77
N ALA A 491 13.56 4.19 10.46
CA ALA A 491 14.66 3.81 9.59
C ALA A 491 15.81 4.84 9.65
N ARG A 492 15.49 6.14 9.56
CA ARG A 492 16.49 7.21 9.68
C ARG A 492 17.15 7.24 11.06
N GLU A 493 16.34 7.14 12.12
CA GLU A 493 16.86 7.14 13.50
C GLU A 493 17.73 5.90 13.77
N SER A 494 17.39 4.76 13.20
CA SER A 494 18.18 3.52 13.32
C SER A 494 19.55 3.67 12.66
N VAL A 495 19.65 4.29 11.48
CA VAL A 495 20.93 4.56 10.82
C VAL A 495 21.77 5.48 11.70
N VAL A 496 21.22 6.61 12.13
CA VAL A 496 21.94 7.56 12.98
C VAL A 496 22.43 6.90 14.29
N ARG A 497 21.63 6.03 14.89
CA ARG A 497 22.01 5.28 16.09
C ARG A 497 23.06 4.21 15.84
N THR A 498 22.99 3.51 14.71
CA THR A 498 23.91 2.42 14.37
C THR A 498 25.27 2.95 13.96
N PHE A 499 25.29 4.01 13.17
CA PHE A 499 26.54 4.62 12.73
C PHE A 499 27.19 5.46 13.85
N GLY A 500 26.42 6.19 14.63
CA GLY A 500 26.93 7.06 15.69
C GLY A 500 27.84 8.20 15.22
N ALA A 501 28.05 8.29 13.88
CA ALA A 501 28.92 9.24 13.20
C ALA A 501 28.50 9.35 11.71
N ASP A 502 29.07 10.29 10.95
CA ASP A 502 28.82 10.45 9.52
C ASP A 502 29.48 9.37 8.66
N ALA A 503 30.59 8.78 9.15
CA ALA A 503 31.21 7.60 8.55
C ALA A 503 31.82 6.69 9.63
N LEU A 504 31.99 5.42 9.28
CA LEU A 504 32.69 4.45 10.14
C LEU A 504 33.64 3.56 9.32
N ILE A 505 34.75 3.16 9.97
CA ILE A 505 35.70 2.18 9.45
C ILE A 505 35.82 1.08 10.52
N PRO A 506 35.53 -0.20 10.19
CA PRO A 506 35.72 -1.30 11.14
C PRO A 506 37.22 -1.48 11.45
N VAL A 507 37.58 -1.63 12.72
CA VAL A 507 38.95 -1.78 13.17
C VAL A 507 39.58 -3.07 12.66
N ASP A 508 38.81 -4.12 12.46
CA ASP A 508 39.24 -5.44 12.02
C ASP A 508 39.76 -5.48 10.58
N VAL A 509 39.40 -4.49 9.74
CA VAL A 509 39.90 -4.37 8.37
C VAL A 509 41.11 -3.46 8.24
N VAL A 510 41.60 -2.88 9.34
CA VAL A 510 42.72 -1.93 9.35
C VAL A 510 43.96 -2.58 9.98
N ALA A 511 45.08 -2.55 9.29
CA ALA A 511 46.34 -3.17 9.75
C ALA A 511 46.90 -2.47 11.02
N ASP A 512 46.81 -1.14 11.08
CA ASP A 512 47.24 -0.33 12.23
C ASP A 512 46.17 0.76 12.51
N PRO A 513 45.18 0.45 13.35
CA PRO A 513 44.08 1.38 13.66
C PRO A 513 44.55 2.67 14.34
N ASP A 514 45.57 2.58 15.23
CA ASP A 514 46.04 3.75 15.97
C ASP A 514 46.76 4.73 15.05
N ALA A 515 47.59 4.23 14.12
CA ALA A 515 48.25 5.05 13.11
C ALA A 515 47.24 5.71 12.17
N LEU A 516 46.19 4.98 11.75
CA LEU A 516 45.13 5.51 10.87
C LEU A 516 44.35 6.62 11.59
N VAL A 517 43.91 6.39 12.83
CA VAL A 517 43.22 7.41 13.62
C VAL A 517 44.08 8.65 13.82
N ALA A 518 45.36 8.49 14.11
CA ALA A 518 46.29 9.63 14.25
C ALA A 518 46.43 10.43 12.92
N ALA A 519 46.51 9.74 11.78
CA ALA A 519 46.56 10.38 10.47
C ALA A 519 45.24 11.13 10.15
N LEU A 520 44.08 10.51 10.38
CA LEU A 520 42.78 11.12 10.18
C LEU A 520 42.56 12.32 11.11
N ALA A 521 42.91 12.21 12.39
CA ALA A 521 42.79 13.30 13.37
C ALA A 521 43.74 14.47 13.09
N ALA A 522 44.83 14.26 12.34
CA ALA A 522 45.71 15.32 11.88
C ALA A 522 45.07 16.21 10.78
N HIS A 523 44.04 15.72 10.11
CA HIS A 523 43.38 16.48 9.05
C HIS A 523 42.32 17.45 9.66
N PRO A 524 42.37 18.75 9.33
CA PRO A 524 41.53 19.77 9.96
C PRO A 524 40.01 19.60 9.72
N ALA A 525 39.62 18.79 8.76
CA ALA A 525 38.23 18.54 8.41
C ALA A 525 37.64 17.32 9.14
N VAL A 526 38.43 16.51 9.83
CA VAL A 526 38.02 15.21 10.38
C VAL A 526 38.10 15.21 11.90
N ASP A 527 37.03 14.77 12.54
CA ASP A 527 37.02 14.38 13.95
C ASP A 527 36.92 12.84 14.02
N ALA A 528 38.08 12.20 14.27
CA ALA A 528 38.19 10.74 14.30
C ALA A 528 38.31 10.22 15.73
N ARG A 529 37.51 9.18 16.08
CA ARG A 529 37.55 8.54 17.39
C ARG A 529 37.31 7.04 17.29
N VAL A 530 37.98 6.25 18.11
CA VAL A 530 37.70 4.81 18.23
C VAL A 530 36.61 4.57 19.26
N VAL A 531 35.58 3.80 18.88
CA VAL A 531 34.50 3.39 19.78
C VAL A 531 34.22 1.89 19.56
N GLY A 532 34.62 1.07 20.52
CA GLY A 532 34.48 -0.37 20.41
C GLY A 532 35.33 -0.98 19.30
N THR A 533 34.68 -1.54 18.28
CA THR A 533 35.29 -2.18 17.11
C THR A 533 35.32 -1.28 15.87
N ASP A 534 34.99 0.02 16.01
CA ASP A 534 34.83 0.92 14.89
C ASP A 534 35.57 2.23 15.10
N ILE A 535 36.15 2.76 14.01
CA ILE A 535 36.66 4.12 13.94
C ILE A 535 35.52 4.99 13.42
N LEU A 536 35.02 5.87 14.26
CA LEU A 536 33.96 6.80 13.94
C LEU A 536 34.52 8.12 13.43
N LEU A 537 33.94 8.64 12.36
CA LEU A 537 34.38 9.83 11.67
C LEU A 537 33.23 10.84 11.56
N ASP A 538 33.44 12.01 12.12
CA ASP A 538 32.52 13.15 12.01
C ASP A 538 33.24 14.35 11.36
N PRO A 539 32.52 15.28 10.70
CA PRO A 539 33.12 16.53 10.24
C PRO A 539 33.54 17.38 11.43
N ALA A 540 34.72 17.96 11.37
CA ALA A 540 35.19 18.89 12.39
C ALA A 540 34.20 20.10 12.50
N PRO A 541 34.03 20.70 13.67
CA PRO A 541 33.07 21.78 13.88
C PRO A 541 33.21 22.93 12.86
N GLY A 542 32.18 23.18 12.06
CA GLY A 542 32.17 24.25 11.05
C GLY A 542 32.68 23.81 9.66
N THR A 543 32.95 22.54 9.45
CA THR A 543 33.39 21.99 8.16
C THR A 543 32.22 21.41 7.37
N ASP A 544 32.26 21.51 6.05
CA ASP A 544 31.27 20.91 5.16
C ASP A 544 31.41 19.37 5.20
N PRO A 545 30.30 18.59 5.31
CA PRO A 545 30.33 17.14 5.19
C PRO A 545 31.02 16.61 3.92
N ALA A 546 30.99 17.35 2.81
CA ALA A 546 31.72 17.01 1.59
C ALA A 546 33.24 17.01 1.81
N ALA A 547 33.78 17.97 2.56
CA ALA A 547 35.19 18.05 2.87
C ALA A 547 35.66 16.92 3.80
N LEU A 548 34.76 16.35 4.65
CA LEU A 548 35.08 15.15 5.41
C LEU A 548 35.35 13.97 4.46
N ARG A 549 34.49 13.80 3.44
CA ARG A 549 34.61 12.69 2.49
C ARG A 549 35.95 12.76 1.74
N ASP A 550 36.30 13.92 1.20
CA ASP A 550 37.55 14.13 0.48
C ASP A 550 38.74 13.87 1.40
N ALA A 551 38.75 14.41 2.61
CA ALA A 551 39.80 14.22 3.59
C ALA A 551 40.00 12.75 4.02
N VAL A 552 38.94 12.02 4.20
CA VAL A 552 38.96 10.59 4.56
C VAL A 552 39.52 9.77 3.41
N LEU A 553 39.05 10.01 2.18
CA LEU A 553 39.53 9.28 0.99
C LEU A 553 41.00 9.55 0.67
N ASP A 554 41.49 10.76 0.95
CA ASP A 554 42.92 11.11 0.78
C ASP A 554 43.84 10.46 1.84
N THR A 555 43.30 10.12 3.01
CA THR A 555 44.07 9.66 4.17
C THR A 555 44.02 8.15 4.36
N VAL A 556 42.90 7.51 4.02
CA VAL A 556 42.67 6.09 4.23
C VAL A 556 43.41 5.26 3.19
N PRO A 557 44.15 4.19 3.58
CA PRO A 557 44.81 3.32 2.63
C PRO A 557 43.84 2.67 1.65
N ALA A 558 44.25 2.58 0.38
CA ALA A 558 43.46 1.93 -0.67
C ALA A 558 43.08 0.50 -0.27
N GLY A 559 41.79 0.15 -0.45
CA GLY A 559 41.22 -1.15 -0.07
C GLY A 559 40.63 -1.20 1.35
N THR A 560 40.67 -0.11 2.11
CA THR A 560 39.99 -0.04 3.40
C THR A 560 38.50 0.35 3.20
N SER A 561 37.59 -0.47 3.70
CA SER A 561 36.13 -0.21 3.59
C SER A 561 35.71 0.94 4.51
N VAL A 562 35.19 2.02 3.93
CA VAL A 562 34.60 3.15 4.64
C VAL A 562 33.08 3.14 4.43
N TYR A 563 32.32 3.02 5.50
CA TYR A 563 30.86 3.03 5.45
C TYR A 563 30.32 4.44 5.77
N TRP A 564 29.59 5.02 4.83
CA TRP A 564 29.03 6.35 4.95
C TRP A 564 27.54 6.28 5.37
N ALA A 565 27.19 6.94 6.45
CA ALA A 565 25.80 7.00 6.92
C ALA A 565 24.86 7.62 5.85
N GLY A 566 25.37 8.59 5.08
CA GLY A 566 24.64 9.22 3.98
C GLY A 566 24.27 8.25 2.86
N ASP A 567 25.16 7.32 2.50
CA ASP A 567 24.94 6.34 1.43
C ASP A 567 23.90 5.29 1.87
N VAL A 568 23.96 4.84 3.12
CA VAL A 568 22.96 3.93 3.71
C VAL A 568 21.60 4.62 3.80
N LEU A 569 21.56 5.90 4.20
CA LEU A 569 20.33 6.68 4.22
C LEU A 569 19.72 6.83 2.82
N ALA A 570 20.53 7.06 1.79
CA ALA A 570 20.06 7.14 0.40
C ALA A 570 19.43 5.82 -0.06
N GLY A 571 20.00 4.67 0.31
CA GLY A 571 19.42 3.35 0.04
C GLY A 571 18.09 3.10 0.72
N ILE A 572 18.00 3.50 1.99
CA ILE A 572 16.75 3.44 2.75
C ILE A 572 15.70 4.37 2.13
N GLU A 573 16.09 5.58 1.72
CA GLU A 573 15.16 6.54 1.09
C GLU A 573 14.56 5.99 -0.20
N GLN A 574 15.31 5.24 -0.99
CA GLN A 574 14.79 4.58 -2.19
C GLN A 574 13.77 3.49 -1.83
N THR A 575 14.08 2.63 -0.86
CA THR A 575 13.16 1.59 -0.39
C THR A 575 11.88 2.20 0.17
N VAL A 576 12.01 3.28 0.94
CA VAL A 576 10.90 4.07 1.49
C VAL A 576 10.09 4.74 0.38
N ALA A 577 10.72 5.23 -0.70
CA ALA A 577 10.02 5.83 -1.84
C ALA A 577 9.07 4.83 -2.52
N VAL A 578 9.47 3.56 -2.66
CA VAL A 578 8.57 2.49 -3.14
C VAL A 578 7.39 2.30 -2.19
N GLY A 579 7.65 2.22 -0.88
CA GLY A 579 6.61 2.13 0.13
C GLY A 579 5.65 3.33 0.12
N GLN A 580 6.18 4.54 -0.07
CA GLN A 580 5.39 5.77 -0.21
C GLN A 580 4.54 5.77 -1.48
N LEU A 581 5.06 5.30 -2.61
CA LEU A 581 4.32 5.18 -3.87
C LEU A 581 3.14 4.21 -3.70
N VAL A 582 3.40 3.03 -3.14
CA VAL A 582 2.36 2.03 -2.84
C VAL A 582 1.31 2.64 -1.89
N GLY A 583 1.75 3.29 -0.82
CA GLY A 583 0.87 3.98 0.13
C GLY A 583 0.03 5.07 -0.52
N ALA A 584 0.65 5.94 -1.34
CA ALA A 584 -0.05 7.01 -2.05
C ALA A 584 -1.08 6.45 -3.04
N ALA A 585 -0.75 5.39 -3.77
CA ALA A 585 -1.68 4.70 -4.66
C ALA A 585 -2.89 4.13 -3.89
N MET A 586 -2.65 3.46 -2.77
CA MET A 586 -3.69 2.90 -1.93
C MET A 586 -4.58 3.99 -1.31
N ILE A 587 -4.01 5.10 -0.84
CA ILE A 587 -4.73 6.29 -0.36
C ILE A 587 -5.58 6.87 -1.50
N GLY A 588 -5.01 7.04 -2.69
CA GLY A 588 -5.70 7.60 -3.86
C GLY A 588 -6.92 6.77 -4.25
N VAL A 589 -6.77 5.46 -4.35
CA VAL A 589 -7.89 4.54 -4.68
C VAL A 589 -8.96 4.55 -3.58
N THR A 590 -8.56 4.53 -2.31
CA THR A 590 -9.47 4.64 -1.17
C THR A 590 -10.31 5.92 -1.23
N LEU A 591 -9.66 7.03 -1.55
CA LEU A 591 -10.30 8.33 -1.66
C LEU A 591 -11.29 8.40 -2.83
N VAL A 592 -10.92 7.85 -4.00
CA VAL A 592 -11.83 7.76 -5.15
C VAL A 592 -13.10 6.98 -4.80
N VAL A 593 -12.96 5.84 -4.12
CA VAL A 593 -14.10 5.02 -3.70
C VAL A 593 -14.99 5.73 -2.68
N ALA A 594 -14.39 6.41 -1.70
CA ALA A 594 -15.13 7.23 -0.76
C ALA A 594 -15.91 8.35 -1.47
N MET A 595 -15.30 9.01 -2.48
CA MET A 595 -15.97 10.03 -3.30
C MET A 595 -17.14 9.46 -4.11
N VAL A 596 -16.97 8.29 -4.75
CA VAL A 596 -18.06 7.59 -5.43
C VAL A 596 -19.21 7.30 -4.46
N GLY A 597 -18.93 6.85 -3.24
CA GLY A 597 -19.90 6.64 -2.18
C GLY A 597 -20.69 7.92 -1.85
N VAL A 598 -20.02 9.06 -1.72
CA VAL A 598 -20.63 10.37 -1.48
C VAL A 598 -21.54 10.77 -2.65
N VAL A 599 -21.04 10.69 -3.89
CA VAL A 599 -21.80 11.04 -5.10
C VAL A 599 -23.07 10.22 -5.20
N VAL A 600 -22.97 8.90 -5.05
CA VAL A 600 -24.12 7.98 -5.14
C VAL A 600 -25.15 8.31 -4.06
N THR A 601 -24.71 8.52 -2.82
CA THR A 601 -25.61 8.79 -1.70
C THR A 601 -26.30 10.16 -1.83
N LEU A 602 -25.55 11.20 -2.27
CA LEU A 602 -26.12 12.53 -2.54
C LEU A 602 -27.09 12.52 -3.73
N ALA A 603 -26.74 11.82 -4.81
CA ALA A 603 -27.62 11.70 -5.98
C ALA A 603 -28.96 11.04 -5.60
N LEU A 604 -28.89 9.99 -4.77
CA LEU A 604 -30.07 9.36 -4.20
C LEU A 604 -30.86 10.32 -3.30
N SER A 605 -30.17 11.11 -2.46
CA SER A 605 -30.77 12.14 -1.60
C SER A 605 -31.55 13.18 -2.40
N VAL A 606 -30.92 13.76 -3.43
CA VAL A 606 -31.55 14.76 -4.30
C VAL A 606 -32.76 14.16 -5.04
N ALA A 607 -32.65 12.91 -5.50
CA ALA A 607 -33.74 12.23 -6.18
C ALA A 607 -34.95 11.97 -5.27
N GLU A 608 -34.73 11.74 -3.97
CA GLU A 608 -35.82 11.57 -2.97
C GLU A 608 -36.56 12.86 -2.65
N ARG A 609 -35.80 13.96 -2.67
CA ARG A 609 -36.33 15.26 -2.24
C ARG A 609 -36.72 16.17 -3.40
N ARG A 610 -36.95 15.59 -4.60
CA ARG A 610 -37.31 16.38 -5.79
C ARG A 610 -38.55 17.25 -5.54
N GLN A 611 -39.58 16.72 -4.87
CA GLN A 611 -40.80 17.48 -4.56
C GLN A 611 -40.49 18.61 -3.55
N GLU A 612 -39.72 18.37 -2.50
CA GLU A 612 -39.32 19.41 -1.54
C GLU A 612 -38.50 20.51 -2.25
N ILE A 613 -37.57 20.12 -3.12
CA ILE A 613 -36.76 21.07 -3.91
C ILE A 613 -37.64 21.85 -4.89
N ALA A 614 -38.62 21.20 -5.54
CA ALA A 614 -39.58 21.85 -6.41
C ALA A 614 -40.41 22.89 -5.65
N LEU A 615 -40.92 22.54 -4.45
CA LEU A 615 -41.66 23.45 -3.58
C LEU A 615 -40.81 24.66 -3.14
N LEU A 616 -39.59 24.44 -2.68
CA LEU A 616 -38.65 25.51 -2.32
C LEU A 616 -38.37 26.45 -3.50
N ARG A 617 -38.26 25.88 -4.71
CA ARG A 617 -38.08 26.70 -5.92
C ARG A 617 -39.33 27.46 -6.32
N ALA A 618 -40.49 26.90 -6.13
CA ALA A 618 -41.79 27.58 -6.31
C ALA A 618 -41.93 28.76 -5.32
N LEU A 619 -41.37 28.61 -4.09
CA LEU A 619 -41.32 29.67 -3.07
C LEU A 619 -40.19 30.69 -3.29
N GLY A 620 -39.49 30.67 -4.44
CA GLY A 620 -38.48 31.67 -4.81
C GLY A 620 -37.02 31.33 -4.57
N VAL A 621 -36.69 30.10 -4.13
CA VAL A 621 -35.29 29.68 -4.00
C VAL A 621 -34.66 29.55 -5.39
N SER A 622 -33.57 30.29 -5.63
CA SER A 622 -32.86 30.27 -6.89
C SER A 622 -32.17 28.92 -7.19
N ARG A 623 -31.83 28.67 -8.45
CA ARG A 623 -31.03 27.49 -8.86
C ARG A 623 -29.70 27.41 -8.11
N ALA A 624 -29.06 28.56 -7.89
CA ALA A 624 -27.82 28.68 -7.13
C ALA A 624 -28.03 28.34 -5.64
N GLY A 625 -29.15 28.79 -5.04
CA GLY A 625 -29.52 28.48 -3.68
C GLY A 625 -29.71 26.96 -3.45
N ALA A 626 -30.42 26.28 -4.36
CA ALA A 626 -30.60 24.82 -4.30
C ALA A 626 -29.26 24.08 -4.43
N ARG A 627 -28.37 24.51 -5.33
CA ARG A 627 -27.01 23.94 -5.48
C ARG A 627 -26.16 24.14 -4.22
N ARG A 628 -26.14 25.37 -3.66
CA ARG A 628 -25.41 25.68 -2.42
C ARG A 628 -25.90 24.87 -1.22
N SER A 629 -27.20 24.55 -1.14
CA SER A 629 -27.75 23.69 -0.08
C SER A 629 -27.21 22.26 -0.16
N VAL A 630 -27.13 21.69 -1.37
CA VAL A 630 -26.54 20.35 -1.58
C VAL A 630 -25.04 20.35 -1.31
N ALA A 631 -24.31 21.41 -1.74
CA ALA A 631 -22.89 21.57 -1.44
C ALA A 631 -22.62 21.68 0.07
N ALA A 632 -23.45 22.44 0.79
CA ALA A 632 -23.33 22.56 2.25
C ALA A 632 -23.62 21.24 2.97
N GLU A 633 -24.58 20.42 2.47
CA GLU A 633 -24.87 19.07 3.00
C GLU A 633 -23.66 18.13 2.79
N ALA A 634 -23.06 18.16 1.59
CA ALA A 634 -21.84 17.42 1.29
C ALA A 634 -20.66 17.88 2.18
N GLY A 635 -20.45 19.20 2.28
CA GLY A 635 -19.39 19.79 3.10
C GLY A 635 -19.52 19.45 4.58
N LEU A 636 -20.73 19.50 5.15
CA LEU A 636 -20.96 19.14 6.55
C LEU A 636 -20.69 17.65 6.81
N ALA A 637 -21.21 16.76 5.96
CA ALA A 637 -21.02 15.32 6.10
C ALA A 637 -19.54 14.94 5.95
N SER A 638 -18.85 15.55 4.96
CA SER A 638 -17.43 15.28 4.72
C SER A 638 -16.52 15.88 5.79
N ALA A 639 -16.82 17.06 6.32
CA ALA A 639 -16.06 17.64 7.42
C ALA A 639 -16.11 16.76 8.67
N VAL A 640 -17.30 16.30 9.06
CA VAL A 640 -17.46 15.37 10.18
C VAL A 640 -16.74 14.04 9.90
N GLY A 641 -16.91 13.48 8.68
CA GLY A 641 -16.26 12.24 8.28
C GLY A 641 -14.73 12.33 8.24
N ALA A 642 -14.21 13.42 7.69
CA ALA A 642 -12.76 13.66 7.61
C ALA A 642 -12.13 13.86 9.00
N THR A 643 -12.76 14.66 9.86
CA THR A 643 -12.26 14.87 11.23
C THR A 643 -12.21 13.56 12.02
N LEU A 644 -13.32 12.80 12.02
CA LEU A 644 -13.35 11.50 12.69
C LEU A 644 -12.36 10.51 12.06
N GLY A 645 -12.23 10.53 10.73
CA GLY A 645 -11.29 9.68 10.00
C GLY A 645 -9.85 10.00 10.35
N VAL A 646 -9.45 11.26 10.33
CA VAL A 646 -8.09 11.69 10.69
C VAL A 646 -7.76 11.32 12.15
N VAL A 647 -8.67 11.58 13.08
CA VAL A 647 -8.43 11.29 14.51
C VAL A 647 -8.32 9.78 14.75
N LEU A 648 -9.28 9.01 14.27
CA LEU A 648 -9.29 7.55 14.46
C LEU A 648 -8.16 6.88 13.65
N GLY A 649 -7.98 7.29 12.40
CA GLY A 649 -6.93 6.75 11.56
C GLY A 649 -5.54 7.08 12.10
N GLY A 650 -5.31 8.31 12.57
CA GLY A 650 -4.07 8.68 13.24
C GLY A 650 -3.80 7.82 14.48
N ALA A 651 -4.82 7.63 15.33
CA ALA A 651 -4.69 6.78 16.51
C ALA A 651 -4.38 5.32 16.17
N TYR A 652 -5.03 4.76 15.14
CA TYR A 652 -4.75 3.39 14.68
C TYR A 652 -3.42 3.26 13.93
N GLY A 653 -2.94 4.31 13.25
CA GLY A 653 -1.60 4.37 12.69
C GLY A 653 -0.52 4.30 13.79
N VAL A 654 -0.70 5.07 14.86
CA VAL A 654 0.18 4.99 16.04
C VAL A 654 0.09 3.62 16.72
N LEU A 655 -1.11 3.04 16.86
CA LEU A 655 -1.28 1.69 17.40
C LEU A 655 -0.53 0.65 16.54
N ALA A 656 -0.61 0.74 15.22
CA ALA A 656 0.10 -0.15 14.30
C ALA A 656 1.62 -0.07 14.50
N LEU A 657 2.19 1.14 14.61
CA LEU A 657 3.62 1.34 14.89
C LEU A 657 4.02 0.71 16.23
N ARG A 658 3.20 0.89 17.27
CA ARG A 658 3.45 0.28 18.60
C ARG A 658 3.39 -1.25 18.58
N VAL A 659 2.51 -1.82 17.75
CA VAL A 659 2.41 -3.28 17.54
C VAL A 659 3.62 -3.80 16.75
N LEU A 660 4.19 -2.99 15.87
CA LEU A 660 5.43 -3.30 15.13
C LEU A 660 6.71 -3.04 15.94
N ASP A 661 6.57 -2.62 17.21
CA ASP A 661 7.67 -2.19 18.11
C ASP A 661 8.51 -1.04 17.54
N MET A 662 7.89 -0.22 16.68
CA MET A 662 8.51 0.96 16.10
C MET A 662 8.19 2.21 16.93
N PRO A 663 9.15 3.14 17.09
CA PRO A 663 8.87 4.40 17.75
C PRO A 663 7.78 5.16 17.01
N ALA A 664 6.71 5.49 17.72
CA ALA A 664 5.68 6.36 17.19
C ALA A 664 6.22 7.80 17.20
N GLY A 665 7.01 8.16 16.19
CA GLY A 665 7.51 9.52 16.02
C GLY A 665 6.39 10.56 16.02
N GLN A 666 6.71 11.83 15.85
CA GLN A 666 5.68 12.87 15.82
C GLN A 666 4.72 12.64 14.63
N PRO A 667 3.40 12.51 14.87
CA PRO A 667 2.45 12.30 13.78
C PRO A 667 2.51 13.47 12.79
N PRO A 668 2.43 13.21 11.48
CA PRO A 668 2.57 14.22 10.45
C PRO A 668 1.31 15.11 10.37
N LEU A 669 1.10 15.99 11.35
CA LEU A 669 -0.12 16.79 11.53
C LEU A 669 -0.47 17.62 10.30
N VAL A 670 0.53 18.23 9.63
CA VAL A 670 0.32 19.03 8.42
C VAL A 670 -0.23 18.15 7.29
N ARG A 671 0.36 16.97 7.04
CA ARG A 671 -0.09 16.03 6.02
C ARG A 671 -1.50 15.49 6.33
N LEU A 672 -1.80 15.22 7.59
CA LEU A 672 -3.13 14.82 8.06
C LEU A 672 -4.18 15.92 7.87
N ALA A 673 -3.83 17.16 8.17
CA ALA A 673 -4.70 18.32 7.94
C ALA A 673 -4.97 18.53 6.44
N LEU A 674 -3.94 18.42 5.60
CA LEU A 674 -4.07 18.50 4.14
C LEU A 674 -4.94 17.37 3.58
N LEU A 675 -4.77 16.14 4.07
CA LEU A 675 -5.65 15.01 3.72
C LEU A 675 -7.10 15.34 4.06
N GLY A 676 -7.38 15.77 5.28
CA GLY A 676 -8.74 16.13 5.72
C GLY A 676 -9.35 17.24 4.89
N ALA A 677 -8.61 18.35 4.67
CA ALA A 677 -9.06 19.46 3.85
C ALA A 677 -9.27 19.07 2.39
N GLY A 678 -8.35 18.30 1.81
CA GLY A 678 -8.45 17.77 0.45
C GLY A 678 -9.69 16.90 0.25
N VAL A 679 -10.00 16.03 1.21
CA VAL A 679 -11.20 15.18 1.16
C VAL A 679 -12.48 16.02 1.22
N VAL A 680 -12.54 17.02 2.08
CA VAL A 680 -13.70 17.93 2.14
C VAL A 680 -13.87 18.67 0.81
N GLY A 681 -12.79 19.21 0.26
CA GLY A 681 -12.79 19.87 -1.05
C GLY A 681 -13.25 18.94 -2.17
N ALA A 682 -12.66 17.74 -2.23
CA ALA A 682 -13.01 16.71 -3.22
C ALA A 682 -14.48 16.26 -3.10
N ALA A 683 -15.01 16.10 -1.87
CA ALA A 683 -16.40 15.74 -1.65
C ALA A 683 -17.38 16.81 -2.13
N VAL A 684 -17.04 18.09 -1.92
CA VAL A 684 -17.84 19.21 -2.43
C VAL A 684 -17.78 19.28 -3.95
N LEU A 685 -16.60 19.06 -4.56
CA LEU A 685 -16.43 18.96 -6.02
C LEU A 685 -17.21 17.78 -6.61
N ALA A 686 -17.09 16.61 -5.99
CA ALA A 686 -17.81 15.40 -6.40
C ALA A 686 -19.33 15.57 -6.34
N ALA A 687 -19.82 16.41 -5.40
CA ALA A 687 -21.24 16.76 -5.31
C ALA A 687 -21.72 17.63 -6.50
N ALA A 688 -20.84 18.08 -7.41
CA ALA A 688 -21.23 18.90 -8.57
C ALA A 688 -22.30 18.22 -9.46
N VAL A 689 -22.24 16.89 -9.62
CA VAL A 689 -23.24 16.13 -10.39
C VAL A 689 -24.62 16.18 -9.75
N PRO A 690 -24.81 15.79 -8.46
CA PRO A 690 -26.10 15.92 -7.79
C PRO A 690 -26.54 17.38 -7.62
N MET A 691 -25.63 18.34 -7.45
CA MET A 691 -25.95 19.78 -7.42
C MET A 691 -26.56 20.26 -8.73
N ARG A 692 -26.01 19.83 -9.89
CA ARG A 692 -26.58 20.18 -11.21
C ARG A 692 -27.98 19.58 -11.38
N SER A 693 -28.21 18.37 -10.90
CA SER A 693 -29.55 17.72 -10.95
C SER A 693 -30.58 18.45 -10.06
N ALA A 694 -30.18 18.89 -8.86
CA ALA A 694 -31.02 19.69 -7.97
C ALA A 694 -31.42 21.04 -8.58
N GLY A 695 -30.48 21.73 -9.24
CA GLY A 695 -30.73 23.01 -9.92
C GLY A 695 -31.63 22.91 -11.16
N ARG A 696 -31.78 21.72 -11.76
CA ARG A 696 -32.61 21.48 -12.94
C ARG A 696 -34.04 21.00 -12.62
N VAL A 697 -34.41 20.84 -11.35
CA VAL A 697 -35.77 20.46 -10.96
C VAL A 697 -36.75 21.59 -11.32
N GLU A 698 -37.64 21.33 -12.28
CA GLU A 698 -38.69 22.28 -12.66
C GLU A 698 -39.84 22.24 -11.65
N PRO A 699 -40.28 23.43 -11.13
CA PRO A 699 -41.37 23.47 -10.13
C PRO A 699 -42.66 22.82 -10.60
N ALA A 700 -43.09 23.09 -11.84
CA ALA A 700 -44.33 22.57 -12.40
C ALA A 700 -44.34 21.03 -12.52
N ILE A 701 -43.24 20.45 -13.08
CA ILE A 701 -43.12 18.99 -13.27
C ILE A 701 -42.93 18.29 -11.91
N GLY A 702 -42.16 18.89 -10.98
CA GLY A 702 -41.87 18.31 -9.67
C GLY A 702 -43.10 18.26 -8.76
N LEU A 703 -44.08 19.15 -8.93
CA LEU A 703 -45.32 19.18 -8.16
C LEU A 703 -46.45 18.35 -8.82
N ALA A 704 -46.41 18.16 -10.15
CA ALA A 704 -47.37 17.36 -10.91
C ALA A 704 -47.11 15.83 -10.81
N ALA A 705 -45.90 15.40 -10.41
CA ALA A 705 -45.57 14.00 -10.24
C ALA A 705 -46.17 13.45 -8.93
N ARG A 706 -47.42 12.97 -8.99
CA ARG A 706 -48.12 12.21 -7.94
C ARG A 706 -47.76 10.74 -7.97
#